data_0024fe11f1ac02b6531d07312c714b6c
#
_entry.id   0024fe11f1ac02b6531d07312c714b6c
#
_cell.length_a   1.000
_cell.length_b   1.000
_cell.length_c   1.000
_cell.angle_alpha   90.00
_cell.angle_beta   90.00
_cell.angle_gamma   90.00
#
_symmetry.space_group_name_H-M   'P 1'
#
loop_
_entity.id
_entity.type
_entity.pdbx_description
1 polymer ?
#
loop_
_entity_poly.entity_id
_entity_poly.type
_entity_poly.pdbx_seq_one_letter_code
_entity_poly.pdbx_strand_id
1 'polypeptide(L)'
;MNINTIILSFLTATAAQTVKAQTFNEVSYSPKATTFSLVTSPEVKKVNVLISDADNNEAQLVKSMKRVGAGKWKLTVKNDLKGKYYLFGVYNNAQPDLTPGVFAKAVGVNGQRGAIIDLKDTDPEGWSEDKRPELRNPVDLVIYEMHHRDFSIDYSSGIKNKGKFLALTEPKAIDHLKRLGVNAIHILPSFDYASTDESQPDKPQYNWGYDPLNYNVPEGSYSTNAADPKARIKEFKQMVQALHKAGIRVILDVVYNHTFSIDGSNFQKTYPGYYFRHRPDGTYSDGSGCGNETASEKPLMREFMVESVKYWVNEYHIDGFRFDLMGVHDIETMNLIRAELDKIDPSIYVYGEGWSAGSCAYPQEKLAMKANARQLNGIGAFSDEMRDALRGPFSDDRKGGFLVGMPNCEESIKFGIAGAIDHPQVDMTKVNYSKTAWTNEPSQMIAYVSCHDDLCLTDRLRSTVPNISDDELIRLDLLAQTAVLTSQGVPFLLSGEEMLRDKKGEHNSYRSPDSINRFDWNNLKRYPQVFDYYSKLIALRKAHPAFRMGKAEEVKKNLVFLDAPEGVVAFQLKNNAGGDSWKDIIVVLNANKTERAINVPEGLYTKVLANGKVDENGLGILNGSSVTVAPQSALIIHN
;
A
#
# COMPACT_ATOMS: atom_id res chain seq x y z
N MET A 1 12.68 -11.16 76.68
CA MET A 1 12.86 -11.66 75.32
C MET A 1 11.95 -10.81 74.42
N ASN A 2 12.52 -9.83 73.74
CA ASN A 2 11.80 -8.87 72.91
C ASN A 2 11.65 -9.39 71.47
N ILE A 3 10.46 -9.43 70.97
CA ILE A 3 10.14 -9.70 69.58
C ILE A 3 9.86 -8.35 68.91
N ASN A 4 10.78 -7.91 68.07
CA ASN A 4 10.60 -6.70 67.25
C ASN A 4 9.75 -7.06 66.02
N THR A 5 8.58 -6.43 65.95
CA THR A 5 7.69 -6.47 64.79
C THR A 5 8.15 -5.39 63.81
N ILE A 6 8.69 -5.77 62.63
CA ILE A 6 8.98 -4.86 61.55
C ILE A 6 7.72 -4.68 60.70
N ILE A 7 7.13 -3.48 60.72
CA ILE A 7 6.05 -3.06 59.81
C ILE A 7 6.70 -2.61 58.50
N LEU A 8 6.50 -3.38 57.44
CA LEU A 8 6.88 -3.02 56.08
C LEU A 8 5.75 -2.21 55.45
N SER A 9 5.90 -0.90 55.35
CA SER A 9 4.97 -0.03 54.63
C SER A 9 5.22 -0.11 53.12
N PHE A 10 4.31 -0.74 52.39
CA PHE A 10 4.26 -0.66 50.93
C PHE A 10 3.75 0.73 50.54
N LEU A 11 4.66 1.58 50.06
CA LEU A 11 4.31 2.76 49.28
C LEU A 11 3.97 2.30 47.87
N THR A 12 2.70 2.22 47.53
CA THR A 12 2.23 2.13 46.14
C THR A 12 2.43 3.48 45.46
N ALA A 13 3.51 3.65 44.74
CA ALA A 13 3.67 4.77 43.82
C ALA A 13 2.73 4.55 42.62
N THR A 14 1.56 5.16 42.64
CA THR A 14 0.75 5.35 41.45
C THR A 14 1.48 6.35 40.54
N ALA A 15 2.20 5.81 39.56
CA ALA A 15 2.70 6.63 38.45
C ALA A 15 1.47 7.17 37.70
N ALA A 16 1.13 8.42 37.94
CA ALA A 16 0.21 9.14 37.08
C ALA A 16 0.87 9.23 35.68
N GLN A 17 0.44 8.38 34.75
CA GLN A 17 0.74 8.59 33.34
C GLN A 17 0.10 9.94 32.96
N THR A 18 0.92 10.97 32.87
CA THR A 18 0.55 12.21 32.20
C THR A 18 0.30 11.85 30.75
N VAL A 19 -0.99 11.75 30.38
CA VAL A 19 -1.41 11.66 28.98
C VAL A 19 -0.82 12.88 28.30
N LYS A 20 0.21 12.66 27.47
CA LYS A 20 0.81 13.71 26.65
C LYS A 20 -0.31 14.25 25.77
N ALA A 21 -0.69 15.53 25.94
CA ALA A 21 -1.74 16.10 25.12
C ALA A 21 -1.36 15.94 23.64
N GLN A 22 -2.23 15.33 22.85
CA GLN A 22 -2.00 15.14 21.42
C GLN A 22 -1.82 16.51 20.77
N THR A 23 -0.67 16.72 20.14
CA THR A 23 -0.32 17.98 19.47
C THR A 23 -1.31 18.30 18.35
N PHE A 24 -1.80 17.28 17.65
CA PHE A 24 -2.66 17.36 16.48
C PHE A 24 -4.14 17.08 16.74
N ASN A 25 -4.63 17.22 17.96
CA ASN A 25 -6.07 17.27 18.22
C ASN A 25 -6.58 18.70 18.00
N GLU A 26 -6.55 19.15 16.73
CA GLU A 26 -6.79 20.56 16.37
C GLU A 26 -8.24 21.00 16.61
N VAL A 27 -9.21 20.10 16.42
CA VAL A 27 -10.62 20.38 16.72
C VAL A 27 -11.22 19.24 17.53
N SER A 28 -11.66 19.58 18.73
CA SER A 28 -12.36 18.66 19.63
C SER A 28 -13.77 19.17 19.87
N TYR A 29 -14.74 18.46 19.31
CA TYR A 29 -16.16 18.80 19.40
C TYR A 29 -16.85 18.08 20.57
N SER A 30 -17.77 18.79 21.21
CA SER A 30 -18.86 18.23 22.03
C SER A 30 -20.08 19.13 21.88
N PRO A 31 -21.31 18.64 22.19
CA PRO A 31 -22.52 19.48 22.15
C PRO A 31 -22.48 20.72 23.05
N LYS A 32 -21.61 20.73 24.08
CA LYS A 32 -21.47 21.85 25.02
C LYS A 32 -20.39 22.85 24.59
N ALA A 33 -19.38 22.41 23.88
CA ALA A 33 -18.26 23.26 23.50
C ALA A 33 -17.40 22.61 22.41
N THR A 34 -16.81 23.45 21.56
CA THR A 34 -15.76 23.06 20.61
C THR A 34 -14.44 23.73 21.02
N THR A 35 -13.39 22.92 21.15
CA THR A 35 -12.05 23.42 21.44
C THR A 35 -11.21 23.34 20.16
N PHE A 36 -10.61 24.48 19.81
CA PHE A 36 -9.65 24.63 18.72
C PHE A 36 -8.25 24.73 19.30
N SER A 37 -7.31 24.00 18.73
CA SER A 37 -5.88 24.02 19.11
C SER A 37 -5.05 24.07 17.83
N LEU A 38 -3.95 24.80 17.81
CA LEU A 38 -3.07 24.89 16.66
C LEU A 38 -1.62 25.08 17.09
N VAL A 39 -0.70 24.47 16.36
CA VAL A 39 0.75 24.69 16.51
C VAL A 39 1.26 25.41 15.27
N THR A 40 1.92 26.55 15.48
CA THR A 40 2.46 27.43 14.45
C THR A 40 3.91 27.76 14.73
N SER A 41 4.54 28.58 13.86
CA SER A 41 5.81 29.20 14.21
C SER A 41 5.70 29.97 15.53
N PRO A 42 6.72 29.91 16.41
CA PRO A 42 6.79 30.75 17.61
C PRO A 42 6.75 32.25 17.31
N GLU A 43 7.08 32.68 16.10
CA GLU A 43 7.08 34.07 15.65
C GLU A 43 5.68 34.62 15.38
N VAL A 44 4.69 33.75 15.13
CA VAL A 44 3.29 34.14 14.88
C VAL A 44 2.76 34.91 16.10
N LYS A 45 2.19 36.09 15.85
CA LYS A 45 1.67 36.98 16.89
C LYS A 45 0.15 36.87 17.09
N LYS A 46 -0.56 36.32 16.11
CA LYS A 46 -2.03 36.26 16.14
C LYS A 46 -2.51 35.04 15.36
N VAL A 47 -3.48 34.35 15.92
CA VAL A 47 -4.27 33.31 15.25
C VAL A 47 -5.74 33.53 15.57
N ASN A 48 -6.58 33.51 14.55
CA ASN A 48 -8.03 33.57 14.67
C ASN A 48 -8.67 32.24 14.27
N VAL A 49 -9.85 31.97 14.79
CA VAL A 49 -10.77 30.96 14.23
C VAL A 49 -11.93 31.71 13.57
N LEU A 50 -12.15 31.40 12.31
CA LEU A 50 -13.27 31.91 11.51
C LEU A 50 -14.31 30.80 11.41
N ILE A 51 -15.56 31.08 11.79
CA ILE A 51 -16.65 30.07 11.79
C ILE A 51 -17.75 30.55 10.84
N SER A 52 -18.22 29.67 9.98
CA SER A 52 -19.30 29.90 9.00
C SER A 52 -20.41 28.86 9.16
N ASP A 53 -21.63 29.25 8.79
CA ASP A 53 -22.82 28.39 8.86
C ASP A 53 -22.90 27.39 7.70
N ALA A 54 -22.23 27.69 6.59
CA ALA A 54 -22.14 26.83 5.42
C ALA A 54 -20.75 26.90 4.79
N ASP A 55 -20.41 25.93 3.98
CA ASP A 55 -19.09 25.75 3.39
C ASP A 55 -18.66 26.94 2.49
N ASN A 56 -19.60 27.53 1.78
CA ASN A 56 -19.36 28.64 0.84
C ASN A 56 -19.68 30.04 1.41
N ASN A 57 -20.06 30.14 2.67
CA ASN A 57 -20.44 31.41 3.28
C ASN A 57 -19.23 32.16 3.87
N GLU A 58 -19.33 33.49 3.91
CA GLU A 58 -18.42 34.29 4.72
C GLU A 58 -18.51 33.91 6.21
N ALA A 59 -17.44 34.14 6.94
CA ALA A 59 -17.41 33.85 8.37
C ALA A 59 -18.37 34.80 9.14
N GLN A 60 -19.35 34.22 9.84
CA GLN A 60 -20.25 34.97 10.70
C GLN A 60 -19.63 35.24 12.08
N LEU A 61 -18.63 34.46 12.47
CA LEU A 61 -17.99 34.59 13.76
C LEU A 61 -16.46 34.50 13.59
N VAL A 62 -15.76 35.53 14.05
CA VAL A 62 -14.30 35.56 14.11
C VAL A 62 -13.87 35.69 15.56
N LYS A 63 -13.07 34.77 16.07
CA LYS A 63 -12.54 34.76 17.44
C LYS A 63 -11.04 34.59 17.48
N SER A 64 -10.37 35.41 18.28
CA SER A 64 -8.92 35.27 18.50
C SER A 64 -8.63 34.12 19.44
N MET A 65 -7.65 33.32 19.09
CA MET A 65 -7.11 32.28 19.95
C MET A 65 -6.15 32.87 21.00
N LYS A 66 -6.07 32.21 22.15
CA LYS A 66 -5.09 32.55 23.19
C LYS A 66 -3.82 31.76 22.97
N ARG A 67 -2.69 32.43 23.07
CA ARG A 67 -1.37 31.79 23.09
C ARG A 67 -1.16 31.09 24.42
N VAL A 68 -0.92 29.79 24.41
CA VAL A 68 -0.74 28.93 25.60
C VAL A 68 0.68 28.38 25.73
N GLY A 69 1.56 28.70 24.77
CA GLY A 69 2.96 28.31 24.74
C GLY A 69 3.65 28.89 23.51
N ALA A 70 4.94 28.61 23.33
CA ALA A 70 5.67 29.00 22.13
C ALA A 70 5.04 28.34 20.90
N GLY A 71 4.44 29.14 20.00
CA GLY A 71 3.73 28.66 18.82
C GLY A 71 2.46 27.85 19.10
N LYS A 72 2.01 27.72 20.35
CA LYS A 72 0.81 26.94 20.71
C LYS A 72 -0.37 27.85 21.01
N TRP A 73 -1.49 27.57 20.36
CA TRP A 73 -2.70 28.37 20.41
C TRP A 73 -3.91 27.52 20.84
N LYS A 74 -4.84 28.13 21.58
CA LYS A 74 -6.06 27.45 22.04
C LYS A 74 -7.24 28.42 22.13
N LEU A 75 -8.43 27.92 21.75
CA LEU A 75 -9.71 28.59 21.91
C LEU A 75 -10.78 27.56 22.24
N THR A 76 -11.62 27.86 23.22
CA THR A 76 -12.85 27.07 23.47
C THR A 76 -14.07 27.95 23.26
N VAL A 77 -14.96 27.53 22.38
CA VAL A 77 -16.26 28.17 22.13
C VAL A 77 -17.34 27.34 22.82
N LYS A 78 -18.02 27.96 23.80
CA LYS A 78 -19.07 27.31 24.62
C LYS A 78 -20.43 27.36 23.92
N ASN A 79 -20.53 26.71 22.76
CA ASN A 79 -21.79 26.55 22.01
C ASN A 79 -21.69 25.22 21.25
N ASP A 80 -22.86 24.69 20.87
CA ASP A 80 -22.92 23.62 19.89
C ASP A 80 -22.60 24.18 18.49
N LEU A 81 -21.48 23.76 17.93
CA LEU A 81 -21.02 24.16 16.61
C LEU A 81 -21.16 23.04 15.58
N LYS A 82 -21.86 21.94 15.89
CA LYS A 82 -22.08 20.83 14.94
C LYS A 82 -22.74 21.32 13.66
N GLY A 83 -22.19 20.89 12.53
CA GLY A 83 -22.66 21.28 11.21
C GLY A 83 -22.13 22.61 10.68
N LYS A 84 -21.33 23.33 11.48
CA LYS A 84 -20.64 24.53 11.04
C LYS A 84 -19.27 24.21 10.42
N TYR A 85 -18.72 25.19 9.70
CA TYR A 85 -17.40 25.10 9.09
C TYR A 85 -16.45 26.07 9.77
N TYR A 86 -15.15 25.78 9.69
CA TYR A 86 -14.14 26.63 10.29
C TYR A 86 -12.89 26.79 9.41
N LEU A 87 -12.15 27.86 9.65
CA LEU A 87 -10.78 28.07 9.21
C LEU A 87 -9.96 28.66 10.36
N PHE A 88 -8.71 28.29 10.44
CA PHE A 88 -7.72 29.05 11.15
C PHE A 88 -7.20 30.15 10.26
N GLY A 89 -7.12 31.38 10.77
CA GLY A 89 -6.43 32.49 10.15
C GLY A 89 -5.11 32.73 10.86
N VAL A 90 -4.01 32.28 10.26
CA VAL A 90 -2.65 32.34 10.83
C VAL A 90 -1.94 33.55 10.28
N TYR A 91 -1.60 34.51 11.14
CA TYR A 91 -0.93 35.74 10.74
C TYR A 91 0.59 35.53 10.67
N ASN A 92 1.04 34.83 9.64
CA ASN A 92 2.46 34.73 9.28
C ASN A 92 2.96 36.05 8.70
N ASN A 93 2.08 36.80 8.04
CA ASN A 93 2.29 38.10 7.41
C ASN A 93 1.18 39.09 7.83
N ALA A 94 1.05 40.22 7.13
CA ALA A 94 0.02 41.24 7.41
C ALA A 94 -1.40 40.71 7.18
N GLN A 95 -1.60 39.84 6.18
CA GLN A 95 -2.84 39.13 5.95
C GLN A 95 -2.75 37.69 6.50
N PRO A 96 -3.86 37.13 6.97
CA PRO A 96 -3.85 35.75 7.48
C PRO A 96 -3.81 34.73 6.34
N ASP A 97 -2.99 33.71 6.51
CA ASP A 97 -3.11 32.47 5.76
C ASP A 97 -4.30 31.67 6.30
N LEU A 98 -5.24 31.31 5.40
CA LEU A 98 -6.45 30.56 5.77
C LEU A 98 -6.26 29.07 5.55
N THR A 99 -6.51 28.25 6.59
CA THR A 99 -6.29 26.80 6.56
C THR A 99 -7.29 26.07 7.47
N PRO A 100 -7.77 24.87 7.10
CA PRO A 100 -8.50 24.00 8.03
C PRO A 100 -7.62 23.38 9.11
N GLY A 101 -6.31 23.68 9.11
CA GLY A 101 -5.29 23.06 9.93
C GLY A 101 -4.58 21.93 9.19
N VAL A 102 -3.52 21.38 9.80
CA VAL A 102 -2.75 20.27 9.21
C VAL A 102 -3.38 18.91 9.50
N PHE A 103 -4.25 18.83 10.51
CA PHE A 103 -4.88 17.59 10.97
C PHE A 103 -6.42 17.66 10.94
N ALA A 104 -6.99 18.32 9.94
CA ALA A 104 -8.43 18.30 9.74
C ALA A 104 -8.94 16.85 9.59
N LYS A 105 -10.04 16.53 10.29
CA LYS A 105 -10.68 15.19 10.28
C LYS A 105 -11.96 15.15 9.46
N ALA A 106 -12.49 16.31 9.10
CA ALA A 106 -13.62 16.48 8.20
C ALA A 106 -13.48 17.81 7.49
N VAL A 107 -13.81 17.84 6.21
CA VAL A 107 -13.74 19.04 5.37
C VAL A 107 -14.98 19.17 4.49
N GLY A 108 -15.24 20.38 4.03
CA GLY A 108 -16.21 20.65 2.99
C GLY A 108 -15.71 20.33 1.59
N VAL A 109 -16.43 20.80 0.59
CA VAL A 109 -16.11 20.59 -0.82
C VAL A 109 -14.72 21.11 -1.17
N ASN A 110 -13.97 20.34 -1.94
CA ASN A 110 -12.59 20.64 -2.35
C ASN A 110 -11.62 20.87 -1.19
N GLY A 111 -11.93 20.36 0.02
CA GLY A 111 -11.02 20.39 1.16
C GLY A 111 -10.66 21.78 1.71
N GLN A 112 -11.37 22.83 1.31
CA GLN A 112 -10.98 24.22 1.60
C GLN A 112 -11.26 24.65 3.04
N ARG A 113 -12.29 24.10 3.68
CA ARG A 113 -12.71 24.42 5.04
C ARG A 113 -12.85 23.16 5.87
N GLY A 114 -12.44 23.23 7.13
CA GLY A 114 -12.75 22.18 8.09
C GLY A 114 -14.23 22.17 8.45
N ALA A 115 -14.81 20.99 8.61
CA ALA A 115 -16.18 20.82 9.07
C ALA A 115 -16.20 20.36 10.54
N ILE A 116 -17.12 20.90 11.34
CA ILE A 116 -17.30 20.52 12.73
C ILE A 116 -18.39 19.47 12.82
N ILE A 117 -18.00 18.23 13.04
CA ILE A 117 -18.90 17.08 13.10
C ILE A 117 -18.67 16.28 14.40
N ASP A 118 -19.63 15.47 14.76
CA ASP A 118 -19.39 14.34 15.66
C ASP A 118 -19.02 13.12 14.81
N LEU A 119 -17.79 12.61 14.92
CA LEU A 119 -17.34 11.46 14.15
C LEU A 119 -18.20 10.22 14.39
N LYS A 120 -18.82 10.09 15.55
CA LYS A 120 -19.75 8.99 15.85
C LYS A 120 -20.99 8.97 14.96
N ASP A 121 -21.40 10.14 14.42
CA ASP A 121 -22.51 10.20 13.45
C ASP A 121 -22.16 9.53 12.12
N THR A 122 -20.88 9.24 11.88
CA THR A 122 -20.38 8.62 10.65
C THR A 122 -20.19 7.11 10.78
N ASP A 123 -20.40 6.55 11.97
CA ASP A 123 -20.25 5.11 12.18
C ASP A 123 -21.42 4.37 11.50
N PRO A 124 -21.15 3.41 10.62
CA PRO A 124 -22.19 2.54 10.10
C PRO A 124 -22.70 1.60 11.20
N GLU A 125 -23.87 1.01 10.97
CA GLU A 125 -24.44 0.02 11.90
C GLU A 125 -23.45 -1.14 12.14
N GLY A 126 -23.22 -1.48 13.41
CA GLY A 126 -22.29 -2.52 13.83
C GLY A 126 -20.81 -2.15 13.67
N TRP A 127 -20.47 -0.85 13.57
CA TRP A 127 -19.07 -0.41 13.44
C TRP A 127 -18.21 -0.78 14.64
N SER A 128 -18.76 -0.71 15.85
CA SER A 128 -18.08 -1.10 17.10
C SER A 128 -17.75 -2.59 17.19
N GLU A 129 -18.47 -3.43 16.44
CA GLU A 129 -18.25 -4.88 16.36
C GLU A 129 -17.37 -5.29 15.17
N ASP A 130 -16.99 -4.34 14.32
CA ASP A 130 -16.12 -4.60 13.18
C ASP A 130 -14.77 -5.16 13.63
N LYS A 131 -14.33 -6.23 12.97
CA LYS A 131 -13.09 -6.92 13.32
C LYS A 131 -12.20 -7.06 12.11
N ARG A 132 -10.96 -6.68 12.30
CA ARG A 132 -9.88 -6.90 11.35
C ARG A 132 -9.75 -8.40 11.06
N PRO A 133 -9.68 -8.84 9.79
CA PRO A 133 -9.40 -10.24 9.45
C PRO A 133 -8.06 -10.70 10.04
N GLU A 134 -8.03 -11.94 10.54
CA GLU A 134 -6.81 -12.52 11.16
C GLU A 134 -5.65 -12.56 10.15
N LEU A 135 -4.45 -12.24 10.59
CA LEU A 135 -3.21 -12.38 9.84
C LEU A 135 -2.13 -12.89 10.79
N ARG A 136 -1.60 -14.07 10.51
CA ARG A 136 -0.54 -14.71 11.33
C ARG A 136 0.85 -14.25 10.91
N ASN A 137 1.08 -14.16 9.60
CA ASN A 137 2.35 -13.75 9.03
C ASN A 137 2.09 -12.88 7.79
N PRO A 138 2.83 -11.78 7.56
CA PRO A 138 2.65 -10.97 6.35
C PRO A 138 2.76 -11.75 5.03
N VAL A 139 3.53 -12.84 4.96
CA VAL A 139 3.62 -13.69 3.74
C VAL A 139 2.33 -14.47 3.45
N ASP A 140 1.36 -14.48 4.37
CA ASP A 140 0.01 -15.02 4.14
C ASP A 140 -0.88 -14.06 3.34
N LEU A 141 -0.47 -12.80 3.17
CA LEU A 141 -1.17 -11.84 2.33
C LEU A 141 -1.01 -12.21 0.85
N VAL A 142 -2.07 -11.98 0.12
CA VAL A 142 -2.09 -11.82 -1.35
C VAL A 142 -2.72 -10.47 -1.59
N ILE A 143 -1.87 -9.49 -1.91
CA ILE A 143 -2.28 -8.09 -2.03
C ILE A 143 -2.78 -7.83 -3.45
N TYR A 144 -3.91 -7.13 -3.55
CA TYR A 144 -4.53 -6.72 -4.81
C TYR A 144 -4.63 -5.20 -4.83
N GLU A 145 -3.79 -4.56 -5.63
CA GLU A 145 -3.76 -3.11 -5.78
C GLU A 145 -4.89 -2.65 -6.68
N MET A 146 -5.63 -1.64 -6.25
CA MET A 146 -6.74 -1.14 -7.04
C MET A 146 -7.02 0.35 -6.86
N HIS A 147 -7.64 0.93 -7.89
CA HIS A 147 -8.22 2.26 -7.89
C HIS A 147 -9.75 2.17 -8.00
N HIS A 148 -10.48 2.99 -7.24
CA HIS A 148 -11.94 2.92 -7.16
C HIS A 148 -12.64 3.07 -8.52
N ARG A 149 -12.15 4.00 -9.36
CA ARG A 149 -12.74 4.22 -10.69
C ARG A 149 -12.38 3.11 -11.66
N ASP A 150 -11.10 2.71 -11.72
CA ASP A 150 -10.64 1.64 -12.63
C ASP A 150 -11.49 0.39 -12.48
N PHE A 151 -11.69 -0.02 -11.22
CA PHE A 151 -12.40 -1.24 -10.85
C PHE A 151 -13.88 -1.23 -11.23
N SER A 152 -14.57 -0.10 -11.05
CA SER A 152 -16.03 -0.09 -11.06
C SER A 152 -16.69 0.82 -12.10
N ILE A 153 -15.95 1.76 -12.72
CA ILE A 153 -16.56 2.81 -13.55
C ILE A 153 -17.17 2.28 -14.85
N ASP A 154 -16.63 1.21 -15.43
CA ASP A 154 -17.14 0.65 -16.67
C ASP A 154 -18.53 0.06 -16.49
N TYR A 155 -19.38 0.19 -17.52
CA TYR A 155 -20.73 -0.36 -17.49
C TYR A 155 -20.74 -1.89 -17.39
N SER A 156 -19.72 -2.55 -17.95
CA SER A 156 -19.60 -4.02 -17.93
C SER A 156 -19.34 -4.59 -16.54
N SER A 157 -18.91 -3.76 -15.57
CA SER A 157 -18.78 -4.14 -14.16
C SER A 157 -20.12 -4.60 -13.56
N GLY A 158 -21.22 -3.97 -14.02
CA GLY A 158 -22.55 -4.16 -13.47
C GLY A 158 -22.69 -3.70 -12.02
N ILE A 159 -21.72 -2.94 -11.51
CA ILE A 159 -21.72 -2.26 -10.21
C ILE A 159 -22.55 -0.98 -10.35
N LYS A 160 -23.33 -0.65 -9.31
CA LYS A 160 -24.22 0.53 -9.31
C LYS A 160 -23.47 1.80 -8.88
N ASN A 161 -22.73 1.73 -7.79
CA ASN A 161 -21.98 2.85 -7.22
C ASN A 161 -20.62 3.02 -7.91
N LYS A 162 -20.64 3.33 -9.20
CA LYS A 162 -19.45 3.39 -10.06
C LYS A 162 -18.45 4.45 -9.61
N GLY A 163 -17.20 4.06 -9.44
CA GLY A 163 -16.12 4.95 -9.03
C GLY A 163 -16.23 5.47 -7.59
N LYS A 164 -17.04 4.82 -6.73
CA LYS A 164 -17.31 5.26 -5.36
C LYS A 164 -16.83 4.24 -4.33
N PHE A 165 -16.62 4.67 -3.08
CA PHE A 165 -16.32 3.76 -1.97
C PHE A 165 -17.34 2.63 -1.87
N LEU A 166 -18.61 2.94 -2.02
CA LEU A 166 -19.71 1.98 -1.95
C LEU A 166 -19.69 0.91 -3.05
N ALA A 167 -18.91 1.08 -4.12
CA ALA A 167 -18.71 0.02 -5.11
C ALA A 167 -18.20 -1.28 -4.48
N LEU A 168 -17.32 -1.17 -3.48
CA LEU A 168 -16.71 -2.30 -2.77
C LEU A 168 -17.60 -2.88 -1.66
N THR A 169 -18.81 -2.38 -1.48
CA THR A 169 -19.85 -2.99 -0.62
C THR A 169 -20.80 -3.88 -1.42
N GLU A 170 -20.76 -3.81 -2.76
CA GLU A 170 -21.69 -4.51 -3.62
C GLU A 170 -21.30 -5.98 -3.81
N PRO A 171 -22.30 -6.91 -3.87
CA PRO A 171 -22.04 -8.34 -4.02
C PRO A 171 -21.12 -8.69 -5.19
N LYS A 172 -21.27 -8.03 -6.34
CA LYS A 172 -20.43 -8.30 -7.51
C LYS A 172 -18.95 -8.04 -7.28
N ALA A 173 -18.61 -6.96 -6.57
CA ALA A 173 -17.23 -6.64 -6.21
C ALA A 173 -16.69 -7.67 -5.21
N ILE A 174 -17.45 -7.89 -4.14
CA ILE A 174 -17.06 -8.83 -3.06
C ILE A 174 -16.91 -10.26 -3.61
N ASP A 175 -17.85 -10.74 -4.43
CA ASP A 175 -17.81 -12.09 -5.00
C ASP A 175 -16.60 -12.27 -5.94
N HIS A 176 -16.26 -11.25 -6.75
CA HIS A 176 -15.07 -11.30 -7.60
C HIS A 176 -13.81 -11.48 -6.77
N LEU A 177 -13.61 -10.64 -5.75
CA LEU A 177 -12.44 -10.66 -4.88
C LEU A 177 -12.31 -11.99 -4.11
N LYS A 178 -13.45 -12.50 -3.58
CA LYS A 178 -13.49 -13.79 -2.89
C LYS A 178 -13.17 -14.96 -3.82
N ARG A 179 -13.72 -14.95 -5.04
CA ARG A 179 -13.47 -15.99 -6.05
C ARG A 179 -12.02 -15.96 -6.53
N LEU A 180 -11.43 -14.78 -6.66
CA LEU A 180 -10.01 -14.65 -6.99
C LEU A 180 -9.14 -15.18 -5.85
N GLY A 181 -9.58 -15.02 -4.60
CA GLY A 181 -8.90 -15.53 -3.42
C GLY A 181 -7.93 -14.55 -2.76
N VAL A 182 -7.88 -13.30 -3.18
CA VAL A 182 -7.10 -12.25 -2.51
C VAL A 182 -7.65 -11.99 -1.11
N ASN A 183 -6.78 -11.61 -0.18
CA ASN A 183 -7.14 -11.38 1.22
C ASN A 183 -6.71 -10.00 1.75
N ALA A 184 -6.13 -9.18 0.88
CA ALA A 184 -5.86 -7.78 1.18
C ALA A 184 -6.05 -6.93 -0.08
N ILE A 185 -6.70 -5.78 0.08
CA ILE A 185 -6.81 -4.76 -0.97
C ILE A 185 -5.90 -3.59 -0.58
N HIS A 186 -4.97 -3.26 -1.47
CA HIS A 186 -4.24 -2.00 -1.44
C HIS A 186 -5.01 -1.01 -2.31
N ILE A 187 -5.67 -0.04 -1.69
CA ILE A 187 -6.37 1.03 -2.40
C ILE A 187 -5.42 2.20 -2.64
N LEU A 188 -5.37 2.68 -3.90
CA LEU A 188 -4.64 3.90 -4.26
C LEU A 188 -5.11 5.07 -3.39
N PRO A 189 -4.36 6.20 -3.34
CA PRO A 189 -4.66 7.29 -2.41
C PRO A 189 -6.14 7.63 -2.35
N SER A 190 -6.72 7.52 -1.17
CA SER A 190 -8.15 7.68 -0.90
C SER A 190 -8.42 8.75 0.16
N PHE A 191 -7.38 9.50 0.56
CA PHE A 191 -7.49 10.75 1.30
C PHE A 191 -7.79 11.90 0.35
N ASP A 192 -8.21 13.04 0.90
CA ASP A 192 -8.56 14.26 0.16
C ASP A 192 -7.36 14.84 -0.59
N TYR A 193 -7.45 14.93 -1.92
CA TYR A 193 -6.40 15.38 -2.81
C TYR A 193 -6.87 16.53 -3.73
N ALA A 194 -5.93 17.30 -4.29
CA ALA A 194 -6.21 18.61 -4.86
C ALA A 194 -6.74 18.61 -6.30
N SER A 195 -6.49 17.55 -7.08
CA SER A 195 -6.68 17.58 -8.55
C SER A 195 -8.10 17.31 -9.03
N THR A 196 -9.04 16.96 -8.14
CA THR A 196 -10.44 16.73 -8.49
C THR A 196 -11.33 17.84 -7.96
N ASP A 197 -12.15 18.43 -8.83
CA ASP A 197 -13.15 19.41 -8.42
C ASP A 197 -14.44 18.71 -7.97
N GLU A 198 -14.58 18.54 -6.67
CA GLU A 198 -15.72 17.86 -6.03
C GLU A 198 -17.05 18.61 -6.23
N SER A 199 -17.01 19.91 -6.62
CA SER A 199 -18.21 20.69 -6.91
C SER A 199 -18.86 20.29 -8.24
N GLN A 200 -18.17 19.51 -9.07
CA GLN A 200 -18.60 19.06 -10.39
C GLN A 200 -18.62 17.53 -10.48
N PRO A 201 -19.46 16.83 -9.68
CA PRO A 201 -19.42 15.36 -9.56
C PRO A 201 -19.78 14.63 -10.87
N ASP A 202 -20.53 15.27 -11.76
CA ASP A 202 -20.95 14.70 -13.05
C ASP A 202 -19.88 14.85 -14.14
N LYS A 203 -18.84 15.68 -13.92
CA LYS A 203 -17.74 15.83 -14.84
C LYS A 203 -16.80 14.64 -14.73
N PRO A 204 -16.45 13.99 -15.85
CA PRO A 204 -15.43 12.94 -15.82
C PRO A 204 -14.09 13.52 -15.38
N GLN A 205 -13.64 13.10 -14.22
CA GLN A 205 -12.37 13.51 -13.63
C GLN A 205 -11.66 12.24 -13.13
N TYR A 206 -10.43 12.08 -13.52
CA TYR A 206 -9.60 10.96 -13.13
C TYR A 206 -8.26 11.43 -12.59
N ASN A 207 -7.89 10.95 -11.45
CA ASN A 207 -6.52 11.09 -10.93
C ASN A 207 -6.24 9.91 -9.99
N TRP A 208 -4.96 9.49 -9.90
CA TRP A 208 -4.57 8.46 -8.93
C TRP A 208 -4.62 8.96 -7.49
N GLY A 209 -4.55 10.28 -7.26
CA GLY A 209 -4.64 10.91 -5.94
C GLY A 209 -3.30 11.16 -5.25
N TYR A 210 -2.17 11.12 -5.96
CA TYR A 210 -0.84 11.41 -5.39
C TYR A 210 -0.53 12.90 -5.28
N ASP A 211 -1.54 13.72 -5.02
CA ASP A 211 -1.45 15.16 -4.80
C ASP A 211 -2.20 15.59 -3.51
N PRO A 212 -1.70 15.16 -2.33
CA PRO A 212 -2.41 15.27 -1.06
C PRO A 212 -2.67 16.71 -0.63
N LEU A 213 -3.89 16.96 -0.14
CA LEU A 213 -4.34 18.23 0.44
C LEU A 213 -4.67 18.08 1.93
N ASN A 214 -5.59 17.18 2.30
CA ASN A 214 -5.95 16.86 3.68
C ASN A 214 -5.74 15.38 3.97
N TYR A 215 -4.66 15.04 4.63
CA TYR A 215 -4.16 13.67 4.82
C TYR A 215 -5.05 12.76 5.68
N ASN A 216 -5.98 13.33 6.48
CA ASN A 216 -6.76 12.59 7.45
C ASN A 216 -8.27 12.61 7.16
N VAL A 217 -8.63 12.91 5.93
CA VAL A 217 -10.01 12.96 5.46
C VAL A 217 -10.14 12.10 4.21
N PRO A 218 -11.14 11.22 4.09
CA PRO A 218 -11.40 10.50 2.85
C PRO A 218 -11.77 11.43 1.69
N GLU A 219 -11.35 11.06 0.47
CA GLU A 219 -11.60 11.81 -0.77
C GLU A 219 -13.10 11.93 -1.07
N GLY A 220 -13.58 13.16 -1.30
CA GLY A 220 -14.99 13.42 -1.50
C GLY A 220 -15.52 12.97 -2.86
N SER A 221 -14.70 12.96 -3.90
CA SER A 221 -15.12 12.50 -5.24
C SER A 221 -15.46 11.00 -5.26
N TYR A 222 -14.96 10.22 -4.30
CA TYR A 222 -15.31 8.81 -4.12
C TYR A 222 -16.56 8.60 -3.24
N SER A 223 -17.12 9.65 -2.64
CA SER A 223 -18.40 9.56 -1.94
C SER A 223 -19.58 9.82 -2.89
N THR A 224 -20.77 9.40 -2.48
CA THR A 224 -22.01 9.69 -3.23
C THR A 224 -22.45 11.14 -3.11
N ASN A 225 -21.96 11.86 -2.09
CA ASN A 225 -22.29 13.27 -1.85
C ASN A 225 -21.10 14.01 -1.21
N ALA A 226 -20.28 14.63 -2.03
CA ALA A 226 -19.13 15.42 -1.57
C ALA A 226 -19.51 16.67 -0.76
N ALA A 227 -20.75 17.18 -0.93
CA ALA A 227 -21.25 18.34 -0.20
C ALA A 227 -21.61 18.03 1.27
N ASP A 228 -21.79 16.75 1.62
CA ASP A 228 -21.97 16.34 3.02
C ASP A 228 -20.63 15.81 3.57
N PRO A 229 -19.95 16.54 4.47
CA PRO A 229 -18.65 16.12 5.01
C PRO A 229 -18.69 14.79 5.75
N LYS A 230 -19.88 14.33 6.19
CA LYS A 230 -20.07 13.03 6.85
C LYS A 230 -20.18 11.88 5.86
N ALA A 231 -20.68 12.14 4.63
CA ALA A 231 -20.91 11.09 3.65
C ALA A 231 -19.60 10.37 3.29
N ARG A 232 -18.54 11.10 2.94
CA ARG A 232 -17.23 10.53 2.58
C ARG A 232 -16.63 9.65 3.69
N ILE A 233 -16.80 10.07 4.95
CA ILE A 233 -16.30 9.35 6.12
C ILE A 233 -17.10 8.06 6.34
N LYS A 234 -18.43 8.16 6.35
CA LYS A 234 -19.34 7.03 6.56
C LYS A 234 -19.20 5.97 5.47
N GLU A 235 -19.16 6.40 4.21
CA GLU A 235 -19.05 5.48 3.07
C GLU A 235 -17.69 4.76 3.03
N PHE A 236 -16.61 5.46 3.41
CA PHE A 236 -15.31 4.81 3.59
C PHE A 236 -15.35 3.74 4.68
N LYS A 237 -15.95 4.03 5.85
CA LYS A 237 -16.15 3.04 6.92
C LYS A 237 -17.01 1.86 6.47
N GLN A 238 -18.07 2.11 5.70
CA GLN A 238 -18.93 1.05 5.13
C GLN A 238 -18.14 0.13 4.19
N MET A 239 -17.27 0.70 3.36
CA MET A 239 -16.37 -0.06 2.49
C MET A 239 -15.44 -0.96 3.31
N VAL A 240 -14.74 -0.43 4.29
CA VAL A 240 -13.84 -1.20 5.16
C VAL A 240 -14.60 -2.33 5.85
N GLN A 241 -15.75 -2.03 6.47
CA GLN A 241 -16.58 -3.02 7.14
C GLN A 241 -17.05 -4.15 6.20
N ALA A 242 -17.42 -3.82 4.97
CA ALA A 242 -17.86 -4.82 3.98
C ALA A 242 -16.70 -5.75 3.58
N LEU A 243 -15.52 -5.20 3.39
CA LEU A 243 -14.30 -5.96 3.08
C LEU A 243 -13.89 -6.85 4.26
N HIS A 244 -13.93 -6.35 5.50
CA HIS A 244 -13.66 -7.14 6.70
C HIS A 244 -14.63 -8.32 6.85
N LYS A 245 -15.93 -8.09 6.64
CA LYS A 245 -16.95 -9.17 6.62
C LYS A 245 -16.68 -10.23 5.54
N ALA A 246 -15.99 -9.85 4.46
CA ALA A 246 -15.57 -10.76 3.41
C ALA A 246 -14.23 -11.47 3.70
N GLY A 247 -13.58 -11.18 4.83
CA GLY A 247 -12.26 -11.71 5.18
C GLY A 247 -11.10 -11.02 4.45
N ILE A 248 -11.31 -9.78 3.98
CA ILE A 248 -10.35 -9.02 3.18
C ILE A 248 -9.88 -7.81 3.99
N ARG A 249 -8.58 -7.68 4.15
CA ARG A 249 -7.92 -6.54 4.80
C ARG A 249 -7.85 -5.33 3.87
N VAL A 250 -7.76 -4.14 4.46
CA VAL A 250 -7.64 -2.88 3.70
C VAL A 250 -6.30 -2.22 4.01
N ILE A 251 -5.50 -2.03 2.97
CA ILE A 251 -4.22 -1.35 3.02
C ILE A 251 -4.40 0.02 2.35
N LEU A 252 -4.08 1.08 3.08
CA LEU A 252 -4.18 2.44 2.57
C LEU A 252 -2.85 2.90 1.98
N ASP A 253 -2.89 3.42 0.77
CA ASP A 253 -1.76 4.13 0.16
C ASP A 253 -1.63 5.52 0.79
N VAL A 254 -0.46 5.84 1.36
CA VAL A 254 -0.20 7.11 2.05
C VAL A 254 0.95 7.86 1.41
N VAL A 255 0.74 9.16 1.19
CA VAL A 255 1.64 10.05 0.46
C VAL A 255 2.15 11.14 1.40
N TYR A 256 2.95 10.77 2.41
CA TYR A 256 3.51 11.75 3.35
C TYR A 256 4.78 12.41 2.82
N ASN A 257 5.33 11.92 1.71
CA ASN A 257 6.62 12.37 1.19
C ASN A 257 6.58 13.77 0.56
N HIS A 258 5.41 14.27 0.13
CA HIS A 258 5.23 15.59 -0.44
C HIS A 258 3.83 16.15 -0.23
N THR A 259 3.61 17.40 -0.62
CA THR A 259 2.30 18.05 -0.71
C THR A 259 2.00 18.41 -2.18
N PHE A 260 0.72 18.56 -2.54
CA PHE A 260 0.34 18.93 -3.90
C PHE A 260 1.00 20.23 -4.40
N SER A 261 1.26 21.17 -3.50
CA SER A 261 2.08 22.37 -3.73
C SER A 261 2.58 22.91 -2.38
N ILE A 262 3.69 23.62 -2.37
CA ILE A 262 4.21 24.24 -1.14
C ILE A 262 3.22 25.30 -0.65
N ASP A 263 2.98 26.34 -1.44
CA ASP A 263 2.21 27.51 -1.03
C ASP A 263 0.73 27.22 -0.76
N GLY A 264 0.16 26.25 -1.48
CA GLY A 264 -1.23 25.82 -1.29
C GLY A 264 -1.43 24.92 -0.07
N SER A 265 -0.38 24.28 0.43
CA SER A 265 -0.48 23.27 1.48
C SER A 265 -0.87 23.85 2.84
N ASN A 266 -1.60 23.04 3.62
CA ASN A 266 -1.93 23.38 4.99
C ASN A 266 -0.68 23.43 5.90
N PHE A 267 0.37 22.71 5.56
CA PHE A 267 1.66 22.76 6.25
C PHE A 267 2.28 24.16 6.14
N GLN A 268 2.38 24.69 4.93
CA GLN A 268 2.98 26.02 4.69
C GLN A 268 2.15 27.13 5.33
N LYS A 269 0.81 27.08 5.18
CA LYS A 269 -0.10 28.06 5.76
C LYS A 269 -0.05 28.10 7.29
N THR A 270 0.23 26.94 7.92
CA THR A 270 0.26 26.82 9.38
C THR A 270 1.64 27.16 9.96
N TYR A 271 2.71 26.65 9.35
CA TYR A 271 4.08 26.87 9.84
C TYR A 271 5.05 26.95 8.65
N PRO A 272 5.23 28.13 8.04
CA PRO A 272 6.00 28.30 6.81
C PRO A 272 7.39 27.66 6.87
N GLY A 273 7.70 26.84 5.87
CA GLY A 273 9.00 26.18 5.69
C GLY A 273 9.34 25.07 6.69
N TYR A 274 8.56 24.89 7.76
CA TYR A 274 8.93 23.94 8.82
C TYR A 274 8.81 22.47 8.36
N TYR A 275 7.72 22.10 7.74
CA TYR A 275 7.44 20.70 7.41
C TYR A 275 8.21 20.20 6.19
N PHE A 276 8.83 21.11 5.45
CA PHE A 276 9.58 20.77 4.24
C PHE A 276 11.08 20.65 4.51
N ARG A 277 11.73 19.80 3.72
CA ARG A 277 13.19 19.66 3.73
C ARG A 277 13.82 20.70 2.80
N HIS A 278 14.91 21.28 3.25
CA HIS A 278 15.65 22.30 2.52
C HIS A 278 17.06 21.83 2.21
N ARG A 279 17.60 22.31 1.11
CA ARG A 279 19.01 22.19 0.78
C ARG A 279 19.84 23.17 1.62
N PRO A 280 21.17 23.00 1.67
CA PRO A 280 22.04 23.93 2.42
C PRO A 280 21.96 25.39 1.98
N ASP A 281 21.58 25.66 0.74
CA ASP A 281 21.37 27.01 0.19
C ASP A 281 20.00 27.62 0.54
N GLY A 282 19.18 26.89 1.31
CA GLY A 282 17.84 27.32 1.74
C GLY A 282 16.73 27.03 0.73
N THR A 283 17.03 26.49 -0.45
CA THR A 283 16.00 26.07 -1.42
C THR A 283 15.31 24.79 -0.97
N TYR A 284 14.07 24.58 -1.43
CA TYR A 284 13.35 23.34 -1.15
C TYR A 284 14.00 22.14 -1.84
N SER A 285 14.12 21.04 -1.12
CA SER A 285 14.54 19.76 -1.66
C SER A 285 13.36 19.09 -2.39
N ASP A 286 13.67 18.22 -3.37
CA ASP A 286 12.68 17.54 -4.20
C ASP A 286 13.06 16.08 -4.45
N GLY A 287 13.06 15.29 -3.40
CA GLY A 287 13.24 13.85 -3.48
C GLY A 287 11.99 13.13 -4.01
N SER A 288 10.85 13.80 -4.00
CA SER A 288 9.59 13.27 -4.55
C SER A 288 9.49 13.38 -6.07
N GLY A 289 10.23 14.30 -6.70
CA GLY A 289 10.03 14.66 -8.11
C GLY A 289 8.74 15.45 -8.38
N CYS A 290 8.03 15.89 -7.31
CA CYS A 290 6.77 16.64 -7.39
C CYS A 290 6.95 18.13 -6.99
N GLY A 291 8.18 18.60 -6.91
CA GLY A 291 8.53 19.99 -6.61
C GLY A 291 8.76 20.29 -5.13
N ASN A 292 8.61 19.33 -4.24
CA ASN A 292 8.90 19.45 -2.81
C ASN A 292 9.06 18.08 -2.13
N GLU A 293 9.63 18.07 -0.94
CA GLU A 293 9.61 16.89 -0.06
C GLU A 293 9.40 17.33 1.39
N THR A 294 8.75 16.48 2.16
CA THR A 294 8.57 16.67 3.60
C THR A 294 9.81 16.22 4.38
N ALA A 295 10.02 16.83 5.53
CA ALA A 295 11.14 16.55 6.43
C ALA A 295 10.70 15.65 7.58
N SER A 296 10.58 14.35 7.34
CA SER A 296 10.09 13.36 8.33
C SER A 296 10.94 13.32 9.60
N GLU A 297 12.23 13.69 9.52
CA GLU A 297 13.14 13.78 10.65
C GLU A 297 12.83 14.93 11.61
N LYS A 298 12.03 15.93 11.18
CA LYS A 298 11.66 17.05 12.05
C LYS A 298 10.55 16.62 13.04
N PRO A 299 10.65 17.02 14.31
CA PRO A 299 9.78 16.52 15.37
C PRO A 299 8.28 16.62 15.10
N LEU A 300 7.78 17.76 14.59
CA LEU A 300 6.35 17.92 14.31
C LEU A 300 5.91 17.11 13.08
N MET A 301 6.76 16.98 12.05
CA MET A 301 6.41 16.13 10.89
C MET A 301 6.38 14.66 11.27
N ARG A 302 7.35 14.20 12.06
CA ARG A 302 7.39 12.84 12.61
C ARG A 302 6.14 12.55 13.44
N GLU A 303 5.80 13.44 14.40
CA GLU A 303 4.61 13.30 15.22
C GLU A 303 3.33 13.31 14.37
N PHE A 304 3.26 14.16 13.34
CA PHE A 304 2.15 14.20 12.40
C PHE A 304 1.95 12.85 11.70
N MET A 305 3.02 12.27 11.12
CA MET A 305 2.94 10.98 10.42
C MET A 305 2.48 9.86 11.37
N VAL A 306 3.05 9.79 12.57
CA VAL A 306 2.67 8.81 13.60
C VAL A 306 1.20 8.94 13.99
N GLU A 307 0.76 10.14 14.31
CA GLU A 307 -0.64 10.37 14.73
C GLU A 307 -1.63 10.14 13.57
N SER A 308 -1.23 10.45 12.33
CA SER A 308 -2.03 10.22 11.14
C SER A 308 -2.28 8.72 10.91
N VAL A 309 -1.25 7.88 10.89
CA VAL A 309 -1.44 6.42 10.70
C VAL A 309 -2.24 5.80 11.86
N LYS A 310 -2.01 6.25 13.10
CA LYS A 310 -2.82 5.81 14.26
C LYS A 310 -4.28 6.22 14.11
N TYR A 311 -4.55 7.42 13.59
CA TYR A 311 -5.91 7.90 13.34
C TYR A 311 -6.62 7.01 12.30
N TRP A 312 -5.98 6.70 11.18
CA TRP A 312 -6.55 5.81 10.16
C TRP A 312 -6.83 4.40 10.71
N VAL A 313 -5.95 3.88 11.58
CA VAL A 313 -6.19 2.58 12.23
C VAL A 313 -7.35 2.61 13.21
N ASN A 314 -7.41 3.65 14.07
CA ASN A 314 -8.39 3.71 15.15
C ASN A 314 -9.78 4.15 14.68
N GLU A 315 -9.85 5.08 13.71
CA GLU A 315 -11.10 5.66 13.22
C GLU A 315 -11.69 4.86 12.05
N TYR A 316 -10.83 4.36 11.15
CA TYR A 316 -11.25 3.68 9.92
C TYR A 316 -10.91 2.20 9.88
N HIS A 317 -10.32 1.65 10.93
CA HIS A 317 -9.92 0.24 11.07
C HIS A 317 -8.97 -0.25 9.95
N ILE A 318 -8.12 0.61 9.43
CA ILE A 318 -7.13 0.27 8.39
C ILE A 318 -6.17 -0.80 8.88
N ASP A 319 -5.85 -1.78 8.03
CA ASP A 319 -5.08 -2.99 8.32
C ASP A 319 -3.63 -2.96 7.87
N GLY A 320 -3.25 -1.93 7.14
CA GLY A 320 -1.89 -1.77 6.65
C GLY A 320 -1.71 -0.47 5.88
N PHE A 321 -0.45 -0.16 5.59
CA PHE A 321 -0.08 1.05 4.87
C PHE A 321 0.98 0.75 3.81
N ARG A 322 0.78 1.27 2.60
CA ARG A 322 1.81 1.41 1.59
C ARG A 322 2.29 2.84 1.58
N PHE A 323 3.57 3.06 1.83
CA PHE A 323 4.18 4.38 1.78
C PHE A 323 4.70 4.67 0.38
N ASP A 324 4.06 5.63 -0.27
CA ASP A 324 4.55 6.22 -1.51
C ASP A 324 5.93 6.81 -1.28
N LEU A 325 6.89 6.53 -2.18
CA LEU A 325 8.28 7.00 -2.07
C LEU A 325 8.82 6.91 -0.61
N MET A 326 8.66 5.74 0.00
CA MET A 326 9.11 5.49 1.39
C MET A 326 10.57 5.89 1.59
N GLY A 327 11.39 5.77 0.54
CA GLY A 327 12.80 6.14 0.54
C GLY A 327 13.08 7.65 0.72
N VAL A 328 12.07 8.49 0.74
CA VAL A 328 12.18 9.93 1.10
C VAL A 328 12.15 10.13 2.64
N HIS A 329 11.57 9.17 3.37
CA HIS A 329 11.44 9.24 4.82
C HIS A 329 12.67 8.70 5.55
N ASP A 330 12.95 9.22 6.74
CA ASP A 330 14.03 8.70 7.57
C ASP A 330 13.65 7.39 8.28
N ILE A 331 14.67 6.53 8.50
CA ILE A 331 14.53 5.22 9.13
C ILE A 331 13.93 5.32 10.54
N GLU A 332 14.34 6.34 11.32
CA GLU A 332 13.86 6.50 12.70
C GLU A 332 12.35 6.74 12.74
N THR A 333 11.84 7.61 11.86
CA THR A 333 10.39 7.87 11.74
C THR A 333 9.63 6.63 11.30
N MET A 334 10.13 5.89 10.31
CA MET A 334 9.47 4.67 9.85
C MET A 334 9.44 3.60 10.95
N ASN A 335 10.53 3.41 11.68
CA ASN A 335 10.58 2.48 12.81
C ASN A 335 9.68 2.92 13.98
N LEU A 336 9.56 4.22 14.23
CA LEU A 336 8.63 4.74 15.24
C LEU A 336 7.17 4.47 14.85
N ILE A 337 6.82 4.69 13.58
CA ILE A 337 5.49 4.34 13.04
C ILE A 337 5.21 2.86 13.28
N ARG A 338 6.16 1.97 12.93
CA ARG A 338 6.01 0.53 13.15
C ARG A 338 5.78 0.21 14.63
N ALA A 339 6.60 0.77 15.51
CA ALA A 339 6.50 0.52 16.96
C ALA A 339 5.18 1.03 17.56
N GLU A 340 4.65 2.15 17.09
CA GLU A 340 3.35 2.68 17.56
C GLU A 340 2.16 1.88 17.02
N LEU A 341 2.26 1.38 15.78
CA LEU A 341 1.24 0.49 15.22
C LEU A 341 1.25 -0.90 15.91
N ASP A 342 2.42 -1.43 16.28
CA ASP A 342 2.55 -2.69 17.03
C ASP A 342 1.85 -2.64 18.40
N LYS A 343 1.79 -1.47 19.02
CA LYS A 343 1.05 -1.28 20.29
C LYS A 343 -0.47 -1.38 20.10
N ILE A 344 -0.97 -1.10 18.90
CA ILE A 344 -2.39 -1.22 18.56
C ILE A 344 -2.67 -2.65 18.11
N ASP A 345 -1.97 -3.13 17.09
CA ASP A 345 -2.08 -4.48 16.54
C ASP A 345 -0.84 -4.82 15.71
N PRO A 346 0.00 -5.77 16.12
CA PRO A 346 1.21 -6.15 15.40
C PRO A 346 0.94 -6.78 14.02
N SER A 347 -0.31 -7.14 13.71
CA SER A 347 -0.70 -7.66 12.40
C SER A 347 -0.92 -6.57 11.35
N ILE A 348 -0.88 -5.29 11.72
CA ILE A 348 -0.95 -4.18 10.76
C ILE A 348 0.33 -4.19 9.91
N TYR A 349 0.19 -4.43 8.60
CA TYR A 349 1.36 -4.55 7.73
C TYR A 349 1.77 -3.19 7.15
N VAL A 350 3.07 -2.92 7.13
CA VAL A 350 3.64 -1.69 6.57
C VAL A 350 4.67 -2.05 5.52
N TYR A 351 4.56 -1.43 4.35
CA TYR A 351 5.53 -1.55 3.27
C TYR A 351 5.53 -0.28 2.41
N GLY A 352 6.44 -0.17 1.49
CA GLY A 352 6.48 0.97 0.59
C GLY A 352 7.56 0.89 -0.48
N GLU A 353 7.69 1.97 -1.21
CA GLU A 353 8.71 2.11 -2.24
C GLU A 353 10.05 2.50 -1.59
N GLY A 354 11.01 1.58 -1.62
CA GLY A 354 12.34 1.77 -1.06
C GLY A 354 13.27 2.63 -1.93
N TRP A 355 12.73 3.67 -2.55
CA TRP A 355 13.45 4.63 -3.41
C TRP A 355 12.86 6.03 -3.31
N SER A 356 13.51 7.00 -3.94
CA SER A 356 13.03 8.35 -4.20
C SER A 356 12.94 8.59 -5.71
N ALA A 357 12.08 9.49 -6.15
CA ALA A 357 11.98 9.87 -7.55
C ALA A 357 12.99 10.97 -7.94
N GLY A 358 13.50 11.72 -6.95
CA GLY A 358 14.49 12.75 -7.12
C GLY A 358 15.60 12.69 -6.07
N SER A 359 16.36 13.76 -5.92
CA SER A 359 17.46 13.84 -4.97
C SER A 359 17.01 14.43 -3.64
N CYS A 360 17.07 13.64 -2.56
CA CYS A 360 16.79 14.09 -1.20
C CYS A 360 17.98 14.86 -0.60
N ALA A 361 17.69 15.97 0.08
CA ALA A 361 18.69 16.70 0.87
C ALA A 361 18.82 16.13 2.29
N TYR A 362 18.97 14.82 2.41
CA TYR A 362 19.18 14.10 3.66
C TYR A 362 20.13 12.92 3.42
N PRO A 363 20.97 12.52 4.41
CA PRO A 363 21.92 11.43 4.23
C PRO A 363 21.23 10.12 3.80
N GLN A 364 21.66 9.54 2.68
CA GLN A 364 21.01 8.35 2.09
C GLN A 364 21.05 7.13 3.02
N GLU A 365 22.10 6.99 3.83
CA GLU A 365 22.23 5.92 4.82
C GLU A 365 21.23 6.02 5.99
N LYS A 366 20.55 7.16 6.13
CA LYS A 366 19.48 7.41 7.11
C LYS A 366 18.08 7.37 6.52
N LEU A 367 17.97 7.24 5.21
CA LEU A 367 16.68 7.14 4.52
C LEU A 367 16.19 5.69 4.45
N ALA A 368 14.87 5.51 4.44
CA ALA A 368 14.21 4.21 4.34
C ALA A 368 14.26 3.65 2.90
N MET A 369 15.45 3.73 2.31
CA MET A 369 15.77 3.13 1.01
C MET A 369 15.79 1.61 1.12
N LYS A 370 15.50 0.90 0.04
CA LYS A 370 15.58 -0.56 -0.04
C LYS A 370 16.96 -1.10 0.41
N ALA A 371 18.04 -0.41 0.03
CA ALA A 371 19.39 -0.77 0.47
C ALA A 371 19.57 -0.76 2.01
N ASN A 372 18.75 -0.01 2.72
CA ASN A 372 18.75 0.11 4.18
C ASN A 372 17.64 -0.73 4.86
N ALA A 373 16.88 -1.55 4.11
CA ALA A 373 15.68 -2.22 4.61
C ALA A 373 15.96 -3.18 5.80
N ARG A 374 17.20 -3.67 5.94
CA ARG A 374 17.61 -4.43 7.13
C ARG A 374 17.56 -3.63 8.44
N GLN A 375 17.58 -2.30 8.37
CA GLN A 375 17.43 -1.41 9.51
C GLN A 375 15.95 -1.09 9.81
N LEU A 376 15.04 -1.50 8.94
CA LEU A 376 13.60 -1.31 9.11
C LEU A 376 12.99 -2.52 9.84
N ASN A 377 12.27 -2.26 10.92
CA ASN A 377 11.73 -3.30 11.80
C ASN A 377 10.47 -3.95 11.19
N GLY A 378 10.65 -4.97 10.33
CA GLY A 378 9.54 -5.70 9.72
C GLY A 378 8.74 -4.90 8.68
N ILE A 379 9.28 -3.79 8.18
CA ILE A 379 8.68 -3.00 7.11
C ILE A 379 9.16 -3.54 5.76
N GLY A 380 8.22 -3.76 4.85
CA GLY A 380 8.49 -4.30 3.51
C GLY A 380 8.86 -3.25 2.47
N ALA A 381 9.51 -3.69 1.40
CA ALA A 381 9.78 -2.88 0.22
C ALA A 381 9.53 -3.65 -1.07
N PHE A 382 9.19 -2.94 -2.14
CA PHE A 382 9.02 -3.53 -3.46
C PHE A 382 10.34 -4.03 -4.06
N SER A 383 10.32 -5.25 -4.64
CA SER A 383 11.49 -5.81 -5.34
C SER A 383 11.45 -5.49 -6.83
N ASP A 384 12.04 -4.38 -7.21
CA ASP A 384 12.26 -4.04 -8.62
C ASP A 384 13.24 -5.01 -9.30
N GLU A 385 14.11 -5.71 -8.53
CA GLU A 385 14.94 -6.79 -9.06
C GLU A 385 14.07 -7.87 -9.71
N MET A 386 13.04 -8.35 -9.02
CA MET A 386 12.16 -9.39 -9.51
C MET A 386 11.28 -8.88 -10.64
N ARG A 387 10.67 -7.70 -10.48
CA ARG A 387 9.82 -7.07 -11.49
C ARG A 387 10.54 -6.94 -12.82
N ASP A 388 11.71 -6.31 -12.81
CA ASP A 388 12.44 -6.00 -14.04
C ASP A 388 13.16 -7.22 -14.63
N ALA A 389 13.57 -8.18 -13.79
CA ALA A 389 14.06 -9.45 -14.29
C ALA A 389 12.96 -10.25 -15.04
N LEU A 390 11.72 -10.20 -14.57
CA LEU A 390 10.60 -10.86 -15.23
C LEU A 390 10.23 -10.15 -16.55
N ARG A 391 9.88 -8.87 -16.51
CA ARG A 391 9.23 -8.16 -17.62
C ARG A 391 10.15 -7.24 -18.43
N GLY A 392 11.33 -6.92 -17.92
CA GLY A 392 12.26 -5.94 -18.47
C GLY A 392 12.35 -4.64 -17.66
N PRO A 393 13.41 -3.84 -17.87
CA PRO A 393 13.73 -2.69 -17.05
C PRO A 393 12.71 -1.56 -17.19
N PHE A 394 12.41 -0.88 -16.09
CA PHE A 394 11.57 0.30 -16.05
C PHE A 394 12.00 1.41 -17.04
N SER A 395 13.29 1.55 -17.28
CA SER A 395 13.86 2.61 -18.11
C SER A 395 13.68 2.43 -19.62
N ASP A 396 13.21 1.27 -20.08
CA ASP A 396 13.06 0.95 -21.52
C ASP A 396 11.90 -0.02 -21.77
N ASP A 397 10.77 0.52 -22.21
CA ASP A 397 9.53 -0.23 -22.46
C ASP A 397 9.64 -1.31 -23.55
N ARG A 398 10.63 -1.22 -24.41
CA ARG A 398 10.85 -2.17 -25.53
C ARG A 398 11.78 -3.31 -25.15
N LYS A 399 12.53 -3.15 -24.06
CA LYS A 399 13.46 -4.17 -23.59
C LYS A 399 12.70 -5.17 -22.72
N GLY A 400 12.71 -6.43 -23.12
CA GLY A 400 12.10 -7.52 -22.34
C GLY A 400 12.97 -8.02 -21.21
N GLY A 401 12.44 -8.97 -20.45
CA GLY A 401 13.12 -9.72 -19.40
C GLY A 401 13.05 -11.22 -19.63
N PHE A 402 13.09 -11.99 -18.56
CA PHE A 402 13.03 -13.45 -18.58
C PHE A 402 11.84 -13.98 -19.39
N LEU A 403 10.67 -13.40 -19.22
CA LEU A 403 9.43 -13.86 -19.87
C LEU A 403 9.57 -13.98 -21.40
N VAL A 404 10.37 -13.13 -22.01
CA VAL A 404 10.59 -13.12 -23.46
C VAL A 404 11.96 -13.70 -23.86
N GLY A 405 12.60 -14.43 -22.96
CA GLY A 405 13.85 -15.14 -23.23
C GLY A 405 15.11 -14.28 -23.21
N MET A 406 15.11 -13.15 -22.49
CA MET A 406 16.32 -12.36 -22.28
C MET A 406 17.28 -13.09 -21.34
N PRO A 407 18.57 -13.17 -21.67
CA PRO A 407 19.56 -13.85 -20.85
C PRO A 407 19.90 -13.08 -19.55
N ASN A 408 20.53 -13.77 -18.61
CA ASN A 408 21.04 -13.21 -17.36
C ASN A 408 19.97 -12.63 -16.42
N CYS A 409 18.73 -13.10 -16.49
CA CYS A 409 17.65 -12.72 -15.59
C CYS A 409 17.47 -13.70 -14.41
N GLU A 410 18.01 -14.92 -14.53
CA GLU A 410 17.71 -16.04 -13.66
C GLU A 410 18.12 -15.76 -12.20
N GLU A 411 19.29 -15.14 -11.96
CA GLU A 411 19.75 -14.86 -10.59
C GLU A 411 18.88 -13.84 -9.88
N SER A 412 18.37 -12.82 -10.59
CA SER A 412 17.43 -11.87 -10.01
C SER A 412 16.08 -12.51 -9.69
N ILE A 413 15.64 -13.48 -10.50
CA ILE A 413 14.41 -14.24 -10.21
C ILE A 413 14.62 -15.18 -9.02
N LYS A 414 15.75 -15.90 -8.94
CA LYS A 414 16.11 -16.71 -7.78
C LYS A 414 16.13 -15.86 -6.50
N PHE A 415 16.73 -14.67 -6.57
CA PHE A 415 16.73 -13.71 -5.47
C PHE A 415 15.32 -13.34 -5.02
N GLY A 416 14.42 -13.04 -5.97
CA GLY A 416 13.00 -12.77 -5.70
C GLY A 416 12.26 -13.99 -5.14
N ILE A 417 12.48 -15.19 -5.70
CA ILE A 417 11.89 -16.45 -5.18
C ILE A 417 12.29 -16.68 -3.73
N ALA A 418 13.55 -16.41 -3.37
CA ALA A 418 14.05 -16.55 -2.01
C ALA A 418 13.54 -15.46 -1.03
N GLY A 419 12.79 -14.46 -1.49
CA GLY A 419 12.30 -13.37 -0.65
C GLY A 419 13.36 -12.31 -0.33
N ALA A 420 14.31 -12.10 -1.24
CA ALA A 420 15.42 -11.15 -1.16
C ALA A 420 16.33 -11.33 0.07
N ILE A 421 16.35 -12.52 0.66
CA ILE A 421 17.23 -12.91 1.76
C ILE A 421 18.63 -13.28 1.23
N ASP A 422 19.59 -13.35 2.13
CA ASP A 422 20.92 -13.89 1.85
C ASP A 422 20.85 -15.42 1.69
N HIS A 423 20.64 -15.89 0.45
CA HIS A 423 20.52 -17.31 0.12
C HIS A 423 21.81 -17.86 -0.50
N PRO A 424 22.36 -19.01 -0.02
CA PRO A 424 23.68 -19.49 -0.43
C PRO A 424 23.81 -19.85 -1.92
N GLN A 425 22.71 -20.11 -2.62
CA GLN A 425 22.70 -20.45 -4.05
C GLN A 425 22.33 -19.26 -4.95
N VAL A 426 22.31 -18.03 -4.44
CA VAL A 426 22.08 -16.81 -5.24
C VAL A 426 23.40 -16.06 -5.40
N ASP A 427 23.86 -15.94 -6.65
CA ASP A 427 25.03 -15.15 -6.99
C ASP A 427 24.66 -13.66 -7.08
N MET A 428 24.83 -12.94 -5.96
CA MET A 428 24.49 -11.53 -5.87
C MET A 428 25.26 -10.63 -6.84
N THR A 429 26.38 -11.10 -7.41
CA THR A 429 27.13 -10.31 -8.43
C THR A 429 26.36 -10.21 -9.75
N LYS A 430 25.46 -11.16 -10.01
CA LYS A 430 24.62 -11.24 -11.21
C LYS A 430 23.19 -10.70 -11.01
N VAL A 431 22.81 -10.43 -9.77
CA VAL A 431 21.52 -9.78 -9.48
C VAL A 431 21.56 -8.35 -10.01
N ASN A 432 20.49 -7.93 -10.70
CA ASN A 432 20.33 -6.54 -11.11
C ASN A 432 20.18 -5.63 -9.86
N TYR A 433 20.49 -4.33 -9.99
CA TYR A 433 20.35 -3.29 -8.97
C TYR A 433 21.06 -3.57 -7.64
N SER A 434 20.61 -4.55 -6.83
CA SER A 434 21.18 -4.84 -5.50
C SER A 434 22.36 -5.82 -5.59
N LYS A 435 23.47 -5.50 -4.91
CA LYS A 435 24.65 -6.36 -4.83
C LYS A 435 24.81 -7.08 -3.49
N THR A 436 23.85 -6.86 -2.60
CA THR A 436 23.71 -7.54 -1.30
C THR A 436 22.23 -7.81 -1.04
N ALA A 437 21.92 -8.88 -0.34
CA ALA A 437 20.57 -9.12 0.14
C ALA A 437 20.12 -8.01 1.09
N TRP A 438 18.88 -7.58 0.98
CA TRP A 438 18.37 -6.40 1.69
C TRP A 438 17.26 -6.71 2.70
N THR A 439 16.74 -7.94 2.74
CA THR A 439 15.77 -8.35 3.77
C THR A 439 16.42 -9.14 4.90
N ASN A 440 15.85 -9.04 6.11
CA ASN A 440 16.13 -9.94 7.22
C ASN A 440 15.21 -11.17 7.16
N GLU A 441 13.95 -10.96 6.76
CA GLU A 441 12.92 -11.98 6.61
C GLU A 441 12.19 -11.82 5.27
N PRO A 442 11.66 -12.88 4.67
CA PRO A 442 10.94 -12.82 3.40
C PRO A 442 9.73 -11.87 3.41
N SER A 443 9.12 -11.66 4.58
CA SER A 443 8.00 -10.72 4.77
C SER A 443 8.36 -9.25 4.49
N GLN A 444 9.65 -8.92 4.39
CA GLN A 444 10.10 -7.59 4.01
C GLN A 444 10.20 -7.38 2.48
N MET A 445 9.89 -8.38 1.68
CA MET A 445 9.92 -8.27 0.23
C MET A 445 8.52 -8.36 -0.37
N ILE A 446 8.12 -7.35 -1.15
CA ILE A 446 6.94 -7.41 -2.02
C ILE A 446 7.35 -8.00 -3.36
N ALA A 447 6.79 -9.19 -3.67
CA ALA A 447 6.98 -9.89 -4.93
C ALA A 447 5.91 -9.45 -5.93
N TYR A 448 6.30 -8.87 -7.06
CA TYR A 448 5.37 -8.37 -8.06
C TYR A 448 5.98 -8.35 -9.46
N VAL A 449 5.14 -8.22 -10.47
CA VAL A 449 5.55 -8.07 -11.86
C VAL A 449 5.10 -6.75 -12.47
N SER A 450 4.00 -6.19 -12.00
CA SER A 450 3.54 -4.83 -12.33
C SER A 450 2.70 -4.22 -11.22
N CYS A 451 2.50 -2.91 -11.26
CA CYS A 451 1.68 -2.11 -10.36
C CYS A 451 0.99 -1.01 -11.18
N HIS A 452 0.35 -0.04 -10.50
CA HIS A 452 -0.30 1.08 -11.18
C HIS A 452 0.68 1.95 -11.97
N ASP A 453 1.93 2.09 -11.48
CA ASP A 453 3.02 2.80 -12.17
C ASP A 453 3.54 2.02 -13.35
N ASP A 454 3.97 2.76 -14.40
CA ASP A 454 4.51 2.19 -15.62
C ASP A 454 3.48 1.37 -16.41
N LEU A 455 3.90 0.63 -17.42
CA LEU A 455 3.05 -0.25 -18.20
C LEU A 455 2.52 -1.41 -17.35
N CYS A 456 1.24 -1.72 -17.42
CA CYS A 456 0.74 -3.00 -16.91
C CYS A 456 1.34 -4.17 -17.71
N LEU A 457 1.28 -5.39 -17.17
CA LEU A 457 1.97 -6.54 -17.78
C LEU A 457 1.54 -6.79 -19.24
N THR A 458 0.24 -6.71 -19.54
CA THR A 458 -0.28 -6.87 -20.91
C THR A 458 0.34 -5.87 -21.89
N ASP A 459 0.38 -4.59 -21.51
CA ASP A 459 0.97 -3.53 -22.35
C ASP A 459 2.48 -3.69 -22.50
N ARG A 460 3.15 -4.09 -21.42
CA ARG A 460 4.59 -4.38 -21.43
C ARG A 460 4.94 -5.51 -22.40
N LEU A 461 4.20 -6.62 -22.34
CA LEU A 461 4.42 -7.76 -23.24
C LEU A 461 4.13 -7.40 -24.71
N ARG A 462 3.10 -6.59 -24.97
CA ARG A 462 2.82 -6.07 -26.33
C ARG A 462 3.90 -5.13 -26.84
N SER A 463 4.52 -4.34 -25.96
CA SER A 463 5.62 -3.45 -26.31
C SER A 463 6.92 -4.21 -26.62
N THR A 464 7.19 -5.29 -25.89
CA THR A 464 8.43 -6.08 -26.03
C THR A 464 8.35 -7.15 -27.12
N VAL A 465 7.14 -7.66 -27.44
CA VAL A 465 6.90 -8.67 -28.47
C VAL A 465 5.92 -8.11 -29.50
N PRO A 466 6.41 -7.50 -30.59
CA PRO A 466 5.54 -6.98 -31.63
C PRO A 466 4.61 -8.04 -32.20
N ASN A 467 3.32 -7.72 -32.32
CA ASN A 467 2.26 -8.63 -32.80
C ASN A 467 2.12 -9.93 -31.99
N ILE A 468 2.38 -9.89 -30.69
CA ILE A 468 2.17 -11.04 -29.81
C ILE A 468 0.73 -11.58 -29.96
N SER A 469 0.59 -12.90 -30.11
CA SER A 469 -0.73 -13.54 -30.14
C SER A 469 -1.35 -13.59 -28.74
N ASP A 470 -2.67 -13.66 -28.66
CA ASP A 470 -3.35 -13.80 -27.37
C ASP A 470 -2.88 -15.07 -26.62
N ASP A 471 -2.64 -16.18 -27.33
CA ASP A 471 -2.13 -17.41 -26.72
C ASP A 471 -0.72 -17.25 -26.12
N GLU A 472 0.18 -16.54 -26.81
CA GLU A 472 1.52 -16.26 -26.27
C GLU A 472 1.44 -15.27 -25.10
N LEU A 473 0.62 -14.23 -25.22
CA LEU A 473 0.36 -13.25 -24.16
C LEU A 473 -0.12 -13.95 -22.88
N ILE A 474 -1.11 -14.82 -23.00
CA ILE A 474 -1.65 -15.61 -21.88
C ILE A 474 -0.55 -16.48 -21.26
N ARG A 475 0.23 -17.22 -22.06
CA ARG A 475 1.31 -18.06 -21.50
C ARG A 475 2.32 -17.25 -20.70
N LEU A 476 2.74 -16.10 -21.20
CA LEU A 476 3.72 -15.23 -20.52
C LEU A 476 3.15 -14.59 -19.26
N ASP A 477 1.88 -14.19 -19.28
CA ASP A 477 1.18 -13.68 -18.11
C ASP A 477 1.11 -14.73 -16.99
N LEU A 478 0.65 -15.95 -17.33
CA LEU A 478 0.56 -17.05 -16.38
C LEU A 478 1.93 -17.47 -15.82
N LEU A 479 2.97 -17.44 -16.65
CA LEU A 479 4.34 -17.72 -16.22
C LEU A 479 4.84 -16.67 -15.23
N ALA A 480 4.57 -15.39 -15.49
CA ALA A 480 4.92 -14.28 -14.62
C ALA A 480 4.27 -14.43 -13.23
N GLN A 481 2.98 -14.70 -13.21
CA GLN A 481 2.23 -14.84 -11.95
C GLN A 481 2.61 -16.12 -11.19
N THR A 482 3.06 -17.16 -11.89
CA THR A 482 3.61 -18.33 -11.20
C THR A 482 4.88 -17.96 -10.44
N ALA A 483 5.78 -17.17 -11.03
CA ALA A 483 6.98 -16.70 -10.33
C ALA A 483 6.61 -15.86 -9.09
N VAL A 484 5.66 -14.93 -9.22
CA VAL A 484 5.21 -14.08 -8.11
C VAL A 484 4.57 -14.91 -6.99
N LEU A 485 3.61 -15.78 -7.32
CA LEU A 485 2.83 -16.52 -6.33
C LEU A 485 3.57 -17.72 -5.72
N THR A 486 4.69 -18.14 -6.29
CA THR A 486 5.57 -19.16 -5.69
C THR A 486 6.79 -18.58 -4.98
N SER A 487 6.94 -17.25 -4.96
CA SER A 487 7.97 -16.55 -4.17
C SER A 487 7.70 -16.66 -2.67
N GLN A 488 8.76 -16.66 -1.86
CA GLN A 488 8.69 -16.62 -0.40
C GLN A 488 8.32 -15.22 0.15
N GLY A 489 8.41 -14.18 -0.67
CA GLY A 489 7.95 -12.81 -0.34
C GLY A 489 6.42 -12.69 -0.27
N VAL A 490 5.95 -11.47 -0.07
CA VAL A 490 4.52 -11.12 -0.07
C VAL A 490 4.08 -10.86 -1.50
N PRO A 491 3.20 -11.68 -2.09
CA PRO A 491 2.74 -11.47 -3.46
C PRO A 491 1.80 -10.27 -3.58
N PHE A 492 2.01 -9.52 -4.66
CA PHE A 492 1.28 -8.32 -4.99
C PHE A 492 0.83 -8.37 -6.46
N LEU A 493 -0.44 -8.12 -6.70
CA LEU A 493 -1.10 -8.17 -8.01
C LEU A 493 -1.67 -6.81 -8.35
N LEU A 494 -1.43 -6.33 -9.56
CA LEU A 494 -2.19 -5.20 -10.11
C LEU A 494 -3.60 -5.69 -10.47
N SER A 495 -4.61 -4.99 -10.02
CA SER A 495 -6.01 -5.33 -10.32
C SER A 495 -6.31 -5.34 -11.81
N GLY A 496 -7.00 -6.38 -12.25
CA GLY A 496 -7.37 -6.62 -13.65
C GLY A 496 -6.37 -7.48 -14.44
N GLU A 497 -5.19 -7.80 -13.89
CA GLU A 497 -4.26 -8.73 -14.55
C GLU A 497 -4.88 -10.11 -14.71
N GLU A 498 -5.70 -10.55 -13.77
CA GLU A 498 -6.46 -11.81 -13.84
C GLU A 498 -7.46 -11.88 -14.98
N MET A 499 -7.60 -10.81 -15.75
CA MET A 499 -8.41 -10.72 -16.97
C MET A 499 -7.69 -10.01 -18.12
N LEU A 500 -6.36 -9.98 -18.11
CA LEU A 500 -5.49 -9.34 -19.11
C LEU A 500 -5.83 -7.86 -19.33
N ARG A 501 -5.91 -7.10 -18.23
CA ARG A 501 -6.08 -5.64 -18.29
C ARG A 501 -5.01 -5.00 -19.14
N ASP A 502 -5.40 -4.05 -20.00
CA ASP A 502 -4.49 -3.13 -20.66
C ASP A 502 -4.86 -1.67 -20.37
N LYS A 503 -3.88 -0.79 -20.49
CA LYS A 503 -4.01 0.67 -20.47
C LYS A 503 -3.67 1.26 -21.83
N LYS A 504 -3.77 0.47 -22.87
CA LYS A 504 -3.51 0.84 -24.29
C LYS A 504 -2.11 1.40 -24.52
N GLY A 505 -1.12 0.90 -23.78
CA GLY A 505 0.27 1.34 -23.85
C GLY A 505 0.56 2.67 -23.19
N GLU A 506 -0.37 3.19 -22.35
CA GLU A 506 -0.13 4.42 -21.59
C GLU A 506 0.81 4.13 -20.41
N HIS A 507 2.00 4.70 -20.47
CA HIS A 507 3.07 4.49 -19.49
C HIS A 507 2.75 5.16 -18.14
N ASN A 508 2.21 6.39 -18.17
CA ASN A 508 1.92 7.17 -16.98
C ASN A 508 0.48 7.69 -17.00
N SER A 509 -0.45 6.84 -16.59
CA SER A 509 -1.89 7.06 -16.75
C SER A 509 -2.54 7.81 -15.59
N TYR A 510 -1.77 8.49 -14.72
CA TYR A 510 -2.25 9.07 -13.44
C TYR A 510 -3.43 10.06 -13.61
N ARG A 511 -3.55 10.73 -14.75
CA ARG A 511 -4.64 11.65 -15.12
C ARG A 511 -5.27 11.34 -16.47
N SER A 512 -4.98 10.16 -17.03
CA SER A 512 -5.59 9.72 -18.28
C SER A 512 -7.07 9.40 -18.05
N PRO A 513 -7.94 9.56 -19.06
CA PRO A 513 -9.37 9.36 -18.88
C PRO A 513 -9.73 7.91 -18.52
N ASP A 514 -10.94 7.73 -18.00
CA ASP A 514 -11.47 6.40 -17.65
C ASP A 514 -11.35 5.40 -18.80
N SER A 515 -11.45 5.84 -20.06
CA SER A 515 -11.31 4.98 -21.25
C SER A 515 -9.94 4.29 -21.38
N ILE A 516 -8.91 4.82 -20.71
CA ILE A 516 -7.57 4.22 -20.60
C ILE A 516 -7.49 3.34 -19.34
N ASN A 517 -7.98 3.84 -18.20
CA ASN A 517 -7.74 3.24 -16.90
C ASN A 517 -8.75 2.16 -16.49
N ARG A 518 -9.99 2.23 -16.96
CA ARG A 518 -11.08 1.31 -16.58
C ARG A 518 -10.83 -0.14 -17.00
N PHE A 519 -11.39 -1.08 -16.23
CA PHE A 519 -11.43 -2.48 -16.62
C PHE A 519 -12.47 -2.73 -17.70
N ASP A 520 -12.16 -3.61 -18.66
CA ASP A 520 -13.19 -4.28 -19.47
C ASP A 520 -13.56 -5.62 -18.81
N TRP A 521 -14.62 -5.63 -18.02
CA TRP A 521 -15.08 -6.82 -17.31
C TRP A 521 -15.54 -7.94 -18.25
N ASN A 522 -15.78 -7.65 -19.54
CA ASN A 522 -16.07 -8.68 -20.54
C ASN A 522 -14.87 -9.59 -20.76
N ASN A 523 -13.67 -9.18 -20.41
CA ASN A 523 -12.47 -10.00 -20.49
C ASN A 523 -12.54 -11.25 -19.60
N LEU A 524 -13.29 -11.24 -18.50
CA LEU A 524 -13.57 -12.46 -17.73
C LEU A 524 -14.26 -13.55 -18.56
N LYS A 525 -15.08 -13.15 -19.55
CA LYS A 525 -15.72 -14.09 -20.48
C LYS A 525 -14.85 -14.41 -21.68
N ARG A 526 -14.01 -13.46 -22.09
CA ARG A 526 -13.10 -13.62 -23.24
C ARG A 526 -11.90 -14.49 -22.89
N TYR A 527 -11.37 -14.36 -21.67
CA TYR A 527 -10.17 -15.04 -21.17
C TYR A 527 -10.43 -15.78 -19.84
N PRO A 528 -11.45 -16.65 -19.76
CA PRO A 528 -11.84 -17.29 -18.49
C PRO A 528 -10.74 -18.16 -17.88
N GLN A 529 -9.83 -18.69 -18.72
CA GLN A 529 -8.69 -19.50 -18.30
C GLN A 529 -7.65 -18.72 -17.50
N VAL A 530 -7.54 -17.40 -17.69
CA VAL A 530 -6.61 -16.56 -16.95
C VAL A 530 -7.11 -16.41 -15.51
N PHE A 531 -8.37 -16.03 -15.33
CA PHE A 531 -8.99 -15.94 -14.01
C PHE A 531 -8.95 -17.26 -13.24
N ASP A 532 -9.29 -18.37 -13.93
CA ASP A 532 -9.26 -19.72 -13.33
C ASP A 532 -7.85 -20.08 -12.84
N TYR A 533 -6.84 -19.78 -13.64
CA TYR A 533 -5.45 -20.03 -13.26
C TYR A 533 -5.03 -19.22 -12.03
N TYR A 534 -5.27 -17.89 -12.03
CA TYR A 534 -4.93 -17.03 -10.90
C TYR A 534 -5.62 -17.51 -9.61
N SER A 535 -6.93 -17.73 -9.66
CA SER A 535 -7.68 -18.14 -8.47
C SER A 535 -7.21 -19.47 -7.90
N LYS A 536 -6.91 -20.45 -8.74
CA LYS A 536 -6.40 -21.76 -8.32
C LYS A 536 -4.97 -21.70 -7.83
N LEU A 537 -4.12 -20.88 -8.44
CA LEU A 537 -2.73 -20.71 -7.99
C LEU A 537 -2.66 -19.97 -6.64
N ILE A 538 -3.53 -18.98 -6.43
CA ILE A 538 -3.69 -18.32 -5.12
C ILE A 538 -4.16 -19.35 -4.08
N ALA A 539 -5.15 -20.18 -4.42
CA ALA A 539 -5.65 -21.24 -3.54
C ALA A 539 -4.53 -22.24 -3.19
N LEU A 540 -3.75 -22.66 -4.19
CA LEU A 540 -2.59 -23.56 -4.01
C LEU A 540 -1.57 -22.95 -3.02
N ARG A 541 -1.17 -21.68 -3.22
CA ARG A 541 -0.27 -20.97 -2.30
C ARG A 541 -0.82 -20.94 -0.86
N LYS A 542 -2.12 -20.69 -0.71
CA LYS A 542 -2.78 -20.62 0.62
C LYS A 542 -2.87 -22.00 1.29
N ALA A 543 -3.10 -23.05 0.52
CA ALA A 543 -3.14 -24.42 1.03
C ALA A 543 -1.76 -24.94 1.46
N HIS A 544 -0.68 -24.50 0.77
CA HIS A 544 0.67 -25.03 0.95
C HIS A 544 1.63 -24.02 1.59
N PRO A 545 1.90 -24.15 2.91
CA PRO A 545 2.81 -23.27 3.66
C PRO A 545 4.24 -23.23 3.10
N ALA A 546 4.67 -24.26 2.39
CA ALA A 546 5.99 -24.31 1.76
C ALA A 546 6.26 -23.10 0.85
N PHE A 547 5.24 -22.51 0.21
CA PHE A 547 5.37 -21.31 -0.62
C PHE A 547 5.51 -20.00 0.18
N ARG A 548 5.37 -20.06 1.52
CA ARG A 548 5.31 -18.89 2.39
C ARG A 548 5.86 -19.17 3.79
N MET A 549 7.08 -19.69 3.83
CA MET A 549 7.74 -20.11 5.08
C MET A 549 7.92 -18.98 6.10
N GLY A 550 8.05 -17.72 5.67
CA GLY A 550 8.04 -16.55 6.53
C GLY A 550 9.31 -16.29 7.35
N LYS A 551 10.24 -17.25 7.43
CA LYS A 551 11.51 -17.15 8.13
C LYS A 551 12.68 -17.41 7.21
N ALA A 552 13.67 -16.51 7.23
CA ALA A 552 14.87 -16.61 6.37
C ALA A 552 15.62 -17.94 6.60
N GLU A 553 15.74 -18.40 7.84
CA GLU A 553 16.43 -19.64 8.17
C GLU A 553 15.70 -20.89 7.64
N GLU A 554 14.36 -20.86 7.62
CA GLU A 554 13.57 -21.93 7.01
C GLU A 554 13.72 -21.95 5.49
N VAL A 555 13.72 -20.78 4.86
CA VAL A 555 13.94 -20.66 3.42
C VAL A 555 15.33 -21.16 3.05
N LYS A 556 16.40 -20.73 3.73
CA LYS A 556 17.77 -21.20 3.49
C LYS A 556 17.90 -22.73 3.63
N LYS A 557 17.19 -23.32 4.58
CA LYS A 557 17.23 -24.76 4.86
C LYS A 557 16.46 -25.59 3.84
N ASN A 558 15.29 -25.10 3.40
CA ASN A 558 14.31 -25.92 2.70
C ASN A 558 14.12 -25.55 1.22
N LEU A 559 14.52 -24.35 0.79
CA LEU A 559 14.51 -23.96 -0.61
C LEU A 559 15.86 -24.27 -1.24
N VAL A 560 15.86 -25.05 -2.34
CA VAL A 560 17.07 -25.44 -3.08
C VAL A 560 16.83 -25.13 -4.55
N PHE A 561 17.72 -24.35 -5.16
CA PHE A 561 17.70 -24.16 -6.60
C PHE A 561 18.35 -25.35 -7.31
N LEU A 562 17.69 -25.86 -8.33
CA LEU A 562 18.17 -26.99 -9.15
C LEU A 562 18.96 -26.46 -10.34
N ASP A 563 19.89 -27.29 -10.85
CA ASP A 563 20.59 -26.97 -12.08
C ASP A 563 19.59 -26.92 -13.24
N ALA A 564 19.65 -25.85 -14.00
CA ALA A 564 18.73 -25.59 -15.09
C ALA A 564 19.47 -24.91 -16.26
N PRO A 565 19.05 -25.16 -17.53
CA PRO A 565 19.60 -24.47 -18.67
C PRO A 565 19.19 -22.99 -18.70
N GLU A 566 19.86 -22.20 -19.53
CA GLU A 566 19.53 -20.79 -19.77
C GLU A 566 18.02 -20.61 -20.10
N GLY A 567 17.41 -19.57 -19.55
CA GLY A 567 15.98 -19.27 -19.69
C GLY A 567 15.08 -20.17 -18.85
N VAL A 568 15.63 -20.90 -17.87
CA VAL A 568 14.88 -21.72 -16.94
C VAL A 568 15.29 -21.42 -15.50
N VAL A 569 14.32 -21.28 -14.60
CA VAL A 569 14.52 -21.27 -13.15
C VAL A 569 13.80 -22.46 -12.54
N ALA A 570 14.53 -23.33 -11.84
CA ALA A 570 13.96 -24.48 -11.18
C ALA A 570 14.36 -24.51 -9.70
N PHE A 571 13.44 -24.86 -8.83
CA PHE A 571 13.70 -24.97 -7.39
C PHE A 571 12.83 -26.03 -6.73
N GLN A 572 13.31 -26.52 -5.61
CA GLN A 572 12.64 -27.49 -4.75
C GLN A 572 12.41 -26.89 -3.36
N LEU A 573 11.20 -27.05 -2.87
CA LEU A 573 10.82 -26.85 -1.46
C LEU A 573 10.75 -28.22 -0.82
N LYS A 574 11.63 -28.53 0.12
CA LYS A 574 11.84 -29.90 0.63
C LYS A 574 11.49 -30.03 2.11
N ASN A 575 11.39 -31.28 2.58
CA ASN A 575 11.25 -31.62 4.00
C ASN A 575 9.97 -31.11 4.64
N ASN A 576 8.82 -31.16 3.96
CA ASN A 576 7.57 -30.60 4.47
C ASN A 576 7.73 -29.13 4.92
N ALA A 577 8.37 -28.31 4.08
CA ALA A 577 8.72 -26.93 4.38
C ALA A 577 7.52 -26.16 4.95
N GLY A 578 7.74 -25.35 5.99
CA GLY A 578 6.66 -24.61 6.64
C GLY A 578 5.59 -25.47 7.32
N GLY A 579 5.83 -26.78 7.50
CA GLY A 579 4.84 -27.74 8.01
C GLY A 579 3.84 -28.21 6.95
N ASP A 580 4.21 -28.13 5.66
CA ASP A 580 3.37 -28.54 4.54
C ASP A 580 3.02 -30.04 4.58
N SER A 581 1.85 -30.40 4.07
CA SER A 581 1.42 -31.79 3.90
C SER A 581 2.21 -32.51 2.81
N TRP A 582 2.68 -31.79 1.79
CA TRP A 582 3.55 -32.32 0.74
C TRP A 582 5.01 -32.36 1.21
N LYS A 583 5.66 -33.48 0.95
CA LYS A 583 7.04 -33.68 1.42
C LYS A 583 8.02 -32.80 0.66
N ASP A 584 7.94 -32.84 -0.64
CA ASP A 584 8.78 -32.07 -1.55
C ASP A 584 7.90 -31.47 -2.67
N ILE A 585 8.14 -30.20 -2.98
CA ILE A 585 7.49 -29.50 -4.10
C ILE A 585 8.58 -29.02 -5.04
N ILE A 586 8.44 -29.28 -6.34
CA ILE A 586 9.35 -28.77 -7.35
C ILE A 586 8.60 -27.83 -8.27
N VAL A 587 9.17 -26.65 -8.47
CA VAL A 587 8.65 -25.61 -9.36
C VAL A 587 9.68 -25.39 -10.46
N VAL A 588 9.21 -25.35 -11.72
CA VAL A 588 10.04 -25.04 -12.88
C VAL A 588 9.37 -23.96 -13.71
N LEU A 589 10.11 -22.91 -14.00
CA LEU A 589 9.71 -21.77 -14.83
C LEU A 589 10.52 -21.84 -16.14
N ASN A 590 9.89 -22.06 -17.28
CA ASN A 590 10.53 -22.13 -18.59
C ASN A 590 10.09 -20.95 -19.46
N ALA A 591 11.00 -20.00 -19.70
CA ALA A 591 10.75 -18.86 -20.59
C ALA A 591 11.09 -19.14 -22.06
N ASN A 592 11.73 -20.28 -22.35
CA ASN A 592 12.12 -20.63 -23.72
C ASN A 592 10.90 -20.93 -24.60
N LYS A 593 11.03 -20.62 -25.89
CA LYS A 593 10.04 -20.98 -26.93
C LYS A 593 10.04 -22.46 -27.30
N THR A 594 10.87 -23.26 -26.62
CA THR A 594 10.95 -24.72 -26.77
C THR A 594 10.83 -25.39 -25.42
N GLU A 595 10.40 -26.64 -25.43
CA GLU A 595 10.38 -27.45 -24.21
C GLU A 595 11.80 -27.62 -23.62
N ARG A 596 11.87 -27.78 -22.31
CA ARG A 596 13.12 -28.02 -21.58
C ARG A 596 12.98 -29.20 -20.65
N ALA A 597 13.99 -30.07 -20.67
CA ALA A 597 14.11 -31.14 -19.69
C ALA A 597 14.98 -30.69 -18.52
N ILE A 598 14.52 -31.00 -17.29
CA ILE A 598 15.18 -30.65 -16.03
C ILE A 598 15.36 -31.92 -15.23
N ASN A 599 16.57 -32.11 -14.69
CA ASN A 599 16.82 -33.18 -13.74
C ASN A 599 16.22 -32.83 -12.39
N VAL A 600 15.48 -33.77 -11.83
CA VAL A 600 14.87 -33.70 -10.50
C VAL A 600 15.31 -34.92 -9.68
N PRO A 601 15.23 -34.91 -8.35
CA PRO A 601 15.45 -36.11 -7.56
C PRO A 601 14.55 -37.25 -8.07
N GLU A 602 15.07 -38.48 -8.06
CA GLU A 602 14.28 -39.64 -8.48
C GLU A 602 13.07 -39.83 -7.56
N GLY A 603 11.88 -39.99 -8.13
CA GLY A 603 10.66 -40.12 -7.35
C GLY A 603 9.42 -40.28 -8.18
N LEU A 604 8.32 -40.53 -7.47
CA LEU A 604 6.95 -40.51 -7.99
C LEU A 604 6.32 -39.18 -7.61
N TYR A 605 5.91 -38.41 -8.61
CA TYR A 605 5.40 -37.06 -8.43
C TYR A 605 3.98 -36.93 -9.02
N THR A 606 3.14 -36.15 -8.32
CA THR A 606 1.86 -35.67 -8.86
C THR A 606 2.07 -34.30 -9.49
N LYS A 607 1.62 -34.11 -10.72
CA LYS A 607 1.60 -32.78 -11.36
C LYS A 607 0.37 -32.02 -10.86
N VAL A 608 0.54 -30.80 -10.37
CA VAL A 608 -0.55 -29.90 -9.92
C VAL A 608 -0.64 -28.60 -10.72
N LEU A 609 0.43 -28.25 -11.44
CA LEU A 609 0.43 -27.16 -12.41
C LEU A 609 1.19 -27.61 -13.65
N ALA A 610 0.56 -27.59 -14.81
CA ALA A 610 1.17 -27.87 -16.10
C ALA A 610 0.32 -27.31 -17.25
N ASN A 611 0.98 -26.85 -18.30
CA ASN A 611 0.33 -26.40 -19.55
C ASN A 611 -0.80 -25.38 -19.33
N GLY A 612 -0.58 -24.39 -18.45
CA GLY A 612 -1.56 -23.35 -18.14
C GLY A 612 -2.79 -23.82 -17.34
N LYS A 613 -2.70 -24.98 -16.70
CA LYS A 613 -3.76 -25.53 -15.82
C LYS A 613 -3.22 -25.75 -14.42
N VAL A 614 -4.05 -25.50 -13.43
CA VAL A 614 -3.80 -25.75 -12.01
C VAL A 614 -4.89 -26.67 -11.47
N ASP A 615 -4.51 -27.77 -10.82
CA ASP A 615 -5.41 -28.66 -10.08
C ASP A 615 -4.65 -29.30 -8.92
N GLU A 616 -5.01 -28.94 -7.70
CA GLU A 616 -4.39 -29.48 -6.47
C GLU A 616 -4.60 -31.00 -6.33
N ASN A 617 -5.69 -31.54 -6.89
CA ASN A 617 -5.97 -32.98 -6.88
C ASN A 617 -5.16 -33.77 -7.91
N GLY A 618 -4.47 -33.10 -8.81
CA GLY A 618 -3.52 -33.67 -9.76
C GLY A 618 -3.96 -33.65 -11.22
N LEU A 619 -2.98 -33.35 -12.07
CA LEU A 619 -3.07 -33.35 -13.54
C LEU A 619 -2.37 -34.59 -14.16
N GLY A 620 -2.00 -35.56 -13.36
CA GLY A 620 -1.32 -36.79 -13.75
C GLY A 620 -0.04 -37.04 -12.96
N ILE A 621 0.49 -38.24 -13.16
CA ILE A 621 1.66 -38.75 -12.43
C ILE A 621 2.92 -38.70 -13.30
N LEU A 622 4.05 -38.42 -12.68
CA LEU A 622 5.40 -38.54 -13.24
C LEU A 622 6.20 -39.52 -12.39
N ASN A 623 6.99 -40.36 -13.02
CA ASN A 623 7.91 -41.28 -12.34
C ASN A 623 9.28 -41.16 -12.98
N GLY A 624 10.31 -40.91 -12.19
CA GLY A 624 11.69 -40.81 -12.66
C GLY A 624 12.48 -39.65 -12.09
N SER A 625 13.59 -39.35 -12.74
CA SER A 625 14.56 -38.32 -12.34
C SER A 625 14.67 -37.15 -13.32
N SER A 626 13.74 -37.04 -14.27
CA SER A 626 13.70 -35.93 -15.23
C SER A 626 12.27 -35.54 -15.56
N VAL A 627 12.05 -34.26 -15.73
CA VAL A 627 10.74 -33.69 -16.10
C VAL A 627 10.89 -32.77 -17.32
N THR A 628 9.90 -32.79 -18.20
CA THR A 628 9.85 -31.88 -19.36
C THR A 628 8.81 -30.80 -19.11
N VAL A 629 9.21 -29.54 -19.34
CA VAL A 629 8.36 -28.37 -19.19
C VAL A 629 8.10 -27.73 -20.54
N ALA A 630 6.84 -27.50 -20.85
CA ALA A 630 6.40 -26.92 -22.11
C ALA A 630 6.98 -25.52 -22.36
N PRO A 631 6.98 -25.04 -23.61
CA PRO A 631 7.46 -23.70 -23.95
C PRO A 631 6.67 -22.60 -23.20
N GLN A 632 7.38 -21.57 -22.71
CA GLN A 632 6.80 -20.38 -22.09
C GLN A 632 5.73 -20.76 -21.05
N SER A 633 6.08 -21.67 -20.16
CA SER A 633 5.14 -22.18 -19.13
C SER A 633 5.85 -22.58 -17.85
N ALA A 634 5.04 -22.87 -16.84
CA ALA A 634 5.50 -23.40 -15.57
C ALA A 634 5.05 -24.85 -15.36
N LEU A 635 5.75 -25.54 -14.46
CA LEU A 635 5.39 -26.85 -13.93
C LEU A 635 5.52 -26.82 -12.41
N ILE A 636 4.51 -27.35 -11.71
CA ILE A 636 4.62 -27.67 -10.28
C ILE A 636 4.27 -29.13 -10.07
N ILE A 637 5.17 -29.84 -9.40
CA ILE A 637 5.00 -31.25 -9.03
C ILE A 637 5.30 -31.43 -7.54
N HIS A 638 4.72 -32.44 -6.93
CA HIS A 638 4.99 -32.79 -5.54
C HIS A 638 4.97 -34.30 -5.31
N ASN A 639 5.53 -34.75 -4.16
CA ASN A 639 5.47 -36.14 -3.67
C ASN A 639 5.07 -36.20 -2.20
#